data_d15295ce37679a74d20266e510f81457
#
_entry.id   d15295ce37679a74d20266e510f81457
#
_cell.length_a   1.000
_cell.length_b   1.000
_cell.length_c   1.000
_cell.angle_alpha   90.00
_cell.angle_beta   90.00
_cell.angle_gamma   90.00
#
_symmetry.space_group_name_H-M   'P 1'
#
loop_
_entity.id
_entity.type
_entity.pdbx_description
1 polymer ?
#
loop_
_entity_poly.entity_id
_entity_poly.type
_entity_poly.pdbx_seq_one_letter_code
_entity_poly.pdbx_strand_id
1 'polypeptide(L)'
;MKLLRRFSYIVLFMSLISCGGGSLSDGTDGGNNGGATDPIVISLALSNQNVTGQAPVTVSATVTQSNKVVADTVVTFTSTYGAFSPSSGTALTDANGVATITLTAGSIRGAGTVTAKLASGESSDISFTTQGDDIGVVGDINIDVTLIDNQGNATDTITSSKSGRVVATVNGISAPLIVTFSTTVGDIPISTAITDANNQATVDILAGSSLGAGTVTASINSGETGQVLLVVGSSTVTMGSGTPFVKGVADISLNTISAGGTTVVAVSIVDDQGALFNEPVEVNFSSRCTSSNPATASLSTPVTTSNGVATSTYLAKGCVGDDQISVTANAGGINLSATGTVNVLAADVGSIEFISAAPENIGILGTGALGGSESSTVKFKVLDTNSNPVNNQIVNFSLNTNVGGIQLIPTSATTNSEGIVQTVVNSGTVATTVRVQAAIADSSPQIASQSSLLVISTGVPDQDSFSLSASTLNPEGWDIDGTEVEITARMADAFNNPVPDGTAVSFTTEGGSIDASCVTTNGVCTVIWRSQLPRPDGHVLGDVNHALHAPESANTMGQIYGGRVTILATAIGEESFPDLNGNGRFDASEMVGFLGNNISGLPYDLKEAFVDFNEDGLFNPSEAGGEAGGDLEVPGSGDFNSNSTFDVNDKKYNGVLCSIPAHDGCSSIQKSLNVRRSLVLVMSGSSAHLCIDKTPDNVGSQQILIPVENNDAVATSRKFGLCNSDHQIQDHDNDPLTANVDSINGGNDASVYIKGENSSSASVIISDLHNQPMPAGTKVTFTATAGSVVGPSTFTWPNDNHNGGAVFGVTIKGEKEPKNGSLIIEVETPGGLSTVFSTIDIFIQ
;
A
#
# COMPACT_ATOMS: atom_id res chain seq x y z
N MET A 1 48.00 -30.51 -7.48
CA MET A 1 47.80 -31.63 -8.41
C MET A 1 46.54 -31.35 -9.19
N LYS A 2 46.66 -30.72 -10.34
CA LYS A 2 46.27 -31.23 -11.66
C LYS A 2 44.76 -31.51 -11.75
N LEU A 3 43.99 -31.07 -12.67
CA LEU A 3 44.01 -30.48 -14.03
C LEU A 3 42.60 -30.08 -14.36
N LEU A 4 42.27 -28.86 -14.78
CA LEU A 4 42.21 -28.40 -16.20
C LEU A 4 41.22 -29.14 -17.10
N ARG A 5 40.32 -28.42 -17.66
CA ARG A 5 39.90 -28.25 -19.09
C ARG A 5 38.38 -28.23 -19.24
N ARG A 6 37.88 -27.10 -19.71
CA ARG A 6 37.64 -26.61 -21.09
C ARG A 6 36.42 -27.24 -21.74
N PHE A 7 35.46 -26.41 -22.14
CA PHE A 7 35.05 -26.04 -23.52
C PHE A 7 33.70 -25.37 -23.40
N SER A 8 33.40 -24.19 -23.72
CA SER A 8 33.46 -23.38 -24.96
C SER A 8 32.53 -23.84 -26.08
N TYR A 9 31.76 -22.86 -26.58
CA TYR A 9 30.90 -22.79 -27.78
C TYR A 9 29.51 -23.40 -27.60
N ILE A 10 28.42 -22.74 -28.01
CA ILE A 10 28.10 -22.12 -29.31
C ILE A 10 26.99 -21.10 -29.14
N VAL A 11 27.19 -19.99 -29.79
CA VAL A 11 26.23 -18.99 -30.22
C VAL A 11 25.25 -19.61 -31.22
N LEU A 12 23.93 -19.40 -31.08
CA LEU A 12 23.06 -19.38 -32.25
C LEU A 12 21.96 -18.31 -32.11
N PHE A 13 22.03 -17.38 -33.01
CA PHE A 13 20.99 -16.44 -33.40
C PHE A 13 19.66 -17.17 -33.68
N MET A 14 18.56 -16.64 -33.17
CA MET A 14 17.36 -16.49 -34.01
C MET A 14 16.48 -15.36 -33.47
N SER A 15 16.39 -14.34 -34.26
CA SER A 15 15.41 -13.30 -34.29
C SER A 15 14.00 -13.87 -34.44
N LEU A 16 13.05 -13.48 -33.58
CA LEU A 16 11.66 -13.41 -33.96
C LEU A 16 11.03 -12.16 -33.32
N ILE A 17 10.68 -11.31 -34.22
CA ILE A 17 9.77 -10.18 -34.06
C ILE A 17 8.42 -10.73 -33.57
N SER A 18 7.91 -10.27 -32.48
CA SER A 18 6.50 -10.30 -32.19
C SER A 18 6.08 -8.98 -31.56
N CYS A 19 5.45 -8.20 -32.36
CA CYS A 19 4.53 -7.13 -31.97
C CYS A 19 3.38 -7.75 -31.17
N GLY A 20 3.01 -7.17 -30.06
CA GLY A 20 1.83 -7.58 -29.30
C GLY A 20 1.68 -6.67 -28.11
N GLY A 21 1.01 -5.55 -28.30
CA GLY A 21 0.55 -4.69 -27.24
C GLY A 21 -0.51 -5.41 -26.38
N GLY A 22 -0.52 -5.10 -25.13
CA GLY A 22 -1.47 -5.57 -24.14
C GLY A 22 -1.35 -4.69 -22.92
N SER A 23 -1.91 -3.50 -23.02
CA SER A 23 -2.32 -2.70 -21.89
C SER A 23 -3.36 -3.49 -21.12
N LEU A 24 -3.14 -3.75 -19.87
CA LEU A 24 -4.19 -3.98 -18.90
C LEU A 24 -4.08 -2.88 -17.85
N SER A 25 -4.87 -1.86 -18.09
CA SER A 25 -5.46 -1.06 -17.05
C SER A 25 -6.59 -1.90 -16.47
N ASP A 26 -6.63 -1.98 -15.18
CA ASP A 26 -7.84 -1.83 -14.37
C ASP A 26 -7.36 -1.79 -12.94
N GLY A 27 -7.85 -1.02 -12.12
CA GLY A 27 -9.05 -0.24 -11.96
C GLY A 27 -9.04 0.19 -10.53
N THR A 28 -9.25 1.43 -10.33
CA THR A 28 -9.75 2.09 -9.12
C THR A 28 -10.07 1.17 -7.93
N ASP A 29 -9.49 1.39 -6.75
CA ASP A 29 -10.07 2.36 -5.84
C ASP A 29 -9.23 2.58 -4.58
N GLY A 30 -9.17 3.83 -4.24
CA GLY A 30 -9.46 4.40 -2.93
C GLY A 30 -8.52 4.14 -1.78
N GLY A 31 -7.65 5.08 -1.48
CA GLY A 31 -7.36 5.30 -0.08
C GLY A 31 -5.93 5.65 0.29
N ASN A 32 -5.52 6.83 -0.02
CA ASN A 32 -4.85 7.80 0.86
C ASN A 32 -3.37 7.65 1.24
N ASN A 33 -2.64 8.65 0.73
CA ASN A 33 -1.47 9.32 1.30
C ASN A 33 -0.12 8.60 1.45
N GLY A 34 0.66 8.84 0.42
CA GLY A 34 2.10 8.91 0.46
C GLY A 34 2.56 9.42 -0.90
N GLY A 35 2.81 10.74 -1.05
CA GLY A 35 3.11 11.38 -2.32
C GLY A 35 4.30 10.75 -3.06
N ALA A 36 4.01 9.78 -3.88
CA ALA A 36 4.82 9.51 -5.04
C ALA A 36 4.39 10.55 -6.08
N THR A 37 5.22 11.55 -6.34
CA THR A 37 5.07 12.40 -7.53
C THR A 37 5.12 11.47 -8.72
N ASP A 38 4.03 11.42 -9.48
CA ASP A 38 3.99 10.68 -10.73
C ASP A 38 5.22 11.01 -11.58
N PRO A 39 5.84 10.02 -12.20
CA PRO A 39 7.11 10.24 -12.91
C PRO A 39 6.94 11.26 -14.03
N ILE A 40 7.87 12.19 -14.08
CA ILE A 40 7.98 13.12 -15.21
C ILE A 40 8.59 12.33 -16.38
N VAL A 41 8.02 12.50 -17.55
CA VAL A 41 8.50 11.85 -18.78
C VAL A 41 8.96 12.91 -19.75
N ILE A 42 10.16 12.73 -20.32
CA ILE A 42 10.70 13.54 -21.40
C ILE A 42 10.64 12.72 -22.69
N SER A 43 10.08 13.28 -23.73
CA SER A 43 10.16 12.72 -25.09
C SER A 43 10.91 13.69 -25.99
N LEU A 44 11.88 13.17 -26.75
CA LEU A 44 12.71 13.92 -27.68
C LEU A 44 12.25 13.72 -29.13
N ALA A 45 12.31 14.78 -29.91
CA ALA A 45 12.14 14.74 -31.35
C ALA A 45 13.17 15.63 -32.05
N LEU A 46 13.62 15.22 -33.21
CA LEU A 46 14.49 16.00 -34.09
C LEU A 46 13.71 16.40 -35.35
N SER A 47 13.85 17.63 -35.80
CA SER A 47 13.26 18.06 -37.08
C SER A 47 13.85 17.33 -38.29
N ASN A 48 15.06 16.80 -38.14
CA ASN A 48 15.74 15.94 -39.11
C ASN A 48 16.78 15.11 -38.35
N GLN A 49 16.92 13.83 -38.66
CA GLN A 49 17.95 12.95 -38.03
C GLN A 49 19.34 13.12 -38.64
N ASN A 50 19.48 13.86 -39.75
CA ASN A 50 20.75 14.14 -40.40
C ASN A 50 21.09 15.59 -40.26
N VAL A 51 22.12 15.89 -39.47
CA VAL A 51 22.63 17.25 -39.20
C VAL A 51 23.79 17.56 -40.13
N THR A 52 23.71 18.67 -40.89
CA THR A 52 24.80 19.13 -41.76
C THR A 52 25.18 20.54 -41.44
N GLY A 53 26.37 20.98 -41.83
CA GLY A 53 26.86 22.36 -41.62
C GLY A 53 25.92 23.44 -42.18
N GLN A 54 25.18 23.13 -43.25
CA GLN A 54 24.22 24.04 -43.90
C GLN A 54 22.77 23.90 -43.44
N ALA A 55 22.45 22.84 -42.68
CA ALA A 55 21.10 22.54 -42.20
C ALA A 55 21.13 22.17 -40.70
N PRO A 56 21.08 23.16 -39.82
CA PRO A 56 20.87 22.93 -38.38
C PRO A 56 19.52 22.26 -38.13
N VAL A 57 19.46 21.48 -37.08
CA VAL A 57 18.28 20.68 -36.72
C VAL A 57 17.70 21.22 -35.42
N THR A 58 16.39 21.37 -35.37
CA THR A 58 15.70 21.69 -34.12
C THR A 58 15.49 20.43 -33.31
N VAL A 59 15.94 20.45 -32.08
CA VAL A 59 15.66 19.44 -31.05
C VAL A 59 14.51 19.94 -30.20
N SER A 60 13.49 19.11 -30.03
CA SER A 60 12.33 19.42 -29.21
C SER A 60 12.21 18.39 -28.08
N ALA A 61 12.16 18.84 -26.86
CA ALA A 61 11.89 18.02 -25.68
C ALA A 61 10.50 18.33 -25.14
N THR A 62 9.60 17.37 -25.17
CA THR A 62 8.28 17.51 -24.58
C THR A 62 8.29 16.90 -23.18
N VAL A 63 7.95 17.67 -22.18
CA VAL A 63 7.91 17.28 -20.78
C VAL A 63 6.47 17.12 -20.35
N THR A 64 6.16 15.92 -19.84
CA THR A 64 4.82 15.59 -19.34
C THR A 64 4.91 14.94 -17.97
N GLN A 65 3.89 15.16 -17.14
CA GLN A 65 3.68 14.45 -15.88
C GLN A 65 2.23 14.00 -15.84
N SER A 66 1.99 12.71 -15.64
CA SER A 66 0.63 12.14 -15.69
C SER A 66 -0.14 12.51 -16.96
N ASN A 67 0.53 12.45 -18.13
CA ASN A 67 -0.02 12.86 -19.44
C ASN A 67 -0.47 14.32 -19.53
N LYS A 68 -0.09 15.18 -18.61
CA LYS A 68 -0.26 16.63 -18.68
C LYS A 68 1.06 17.28 -19.02
N VAL A 69 1.02 18.30 -19.87
CA VAL A 69 2.22 19.08 -20.24
C VAL A 69 2.74 19.88 -19.05
N VAL A 70 4.06 19.97 -18.91
CA VAL A 70 4.73 20.73 -17.86
C VAL A 70 5.40 21.94 -18.50
N ALA A 71 4.83 23.12 -18.29
CA ALA A 71 5.39 24.39 -18.77
C ALA A 71 6.42 24.98 -17.79
N ASP A 72 7.17 26.00 -18.23
CA ASP A 72 8.12 26.78 -17.43
C ASP A 72 9.19 25.92 -16.72
N THR A 73 9.56 24.78 -17.31
CA THR A 73 10.59 23.89 -16.78
C THR A 73 11.85 23.96 -17.64
N VAL A 74 12.99 24.11 -16.99
CA VAL A 74 14.29 24.16 -17.68
C VAL A 74 14.72 22.76 -18.08
N VAL A 75 14.95 22.56 -19.38
CA VAL A 75 15.54 21.33 -19.95
C VAL A 75 16.97 21.63 -20.35
N THR A 76 17.91 20.81 -19.88
CA THR A 76 19.31 20.86 -20.27
C THR A 76 19.58 19.83 -21.35
N PHE A 77 20.10 20.26 -22.48
CA PHE A 77 20.47 19.43 -23.61
C PHE A 77 21.99 19.25 -23.67
N THR A 78 22.43 18.04 -23.87
CA THR A 78 23.83 17.70 -24.16
C THR A 78 23.88 16.87 -25.44
N SER A 79 24.98 16.95 -26.17
CA SER A 79 25.19 16.18 -27.40
C SER A 79 26.59 15.61 -27.46
N THR A 80 26.73 14.43 -28.04
CA THR A 80 28.04 13.81 -28.28
C THR A 80 28.82 14.49 -29.41
N TYR A 81 28.12 15.05 -30.39
CA TYR A 81 28.69 15.80 -31.52
C TYR A 81 27.84 17.02 -31.86
N GLY A 82 28.45 18.03 -32.46
CA GLY A 82 27.78 19.27 -32.78
C GLY A 82 27.71 20.23 -31.59
N ALA A 83 27.06 21.35 -31.77
CA ALA A 83 26.88 22.37 -30.74
C ALA A 83 25.45 22.88 -30.75
N PHE A 84 24.99 23.34 -29.58
CA PHE A 84 23.67 23.92 -29.43
C PHE A 84 23.70 25.45 -29.58
N SER A 85 22.59 25.98 -30.07
CA SER A 85 22.29 27.42 -30.01
C SER A 85 20.93 27.56 -29.32
N PRO A 86 20.86 28.26 -28.15
CA PRO A 86 21.94 28.88 -27.40
C PRO A 86 22.97 27.91 -26.84
N SER A 87 24.22 28.38 -26.70
CA SER A 87 25.34 27.53 -26.26
C SER A 87 25.24 27.07 -24.79
N SER A 88 24.34 27.68 -23.99
CA SER A 88 24.02 27.16 -22.65
C SER A 88 23.47 25.72 -22.65
N GLY A 89 22.99 25.25 -23.81
CA GLY A 89 22.34 23.96 -23.92
C GLY A 89 21.03 23.84 -23.15
N THR A 90 20.45 24.98 -22.74
CA THR A 90 19.21 24.99 -21.94
C THR A 90 18.08 25.68 -22.67
N ALA A 91 16.88 25.18 -22.52
CA ALA A 91 15.66 25.78 -22.98
C ALA A 91 14.53 25.61 -21.97
N LEU A 92 13.61 26.55 -21.91
CA LEU A 92 12.43 26.50 -21.06
C LEU A 92 11.28 25.90 -21.84
N THR A 93 10.48 25.02 -21.20
CA THR A 93 9.26 24.49 -21.81
C THR A 93 8.22 25.60 -21.95
N ASP A 94 7.59 25.66 -23.12
CA ASP A 94 6.48 26.55 -23.40
C ASP A 94 5.15 26.08 -22.76
N ALA A 95 4.05 26.80 -23.05
CA ALA A 95 2.71 26.44 -22.55
C ALA A 95 2.22 25.05 -22.98
N ASN A 96 2.84 24.45 -24.01
CA ASN A 96 2.56 23.09 -24.48
C ASN A 96 3.54 22.06 -23.88
N GLY A 97 4.39 22.47 -22.94
CA GLY A 97 5.41 21.64 -22.32
C GLY A 97 6.59 21.30 -23.21
N VAL A 98 6.87 22.12 -24.25
CA VAL A 98 7.92 21.86 -25.24
C VAL A 98 9.06 22.84 -25.09
N ALA A 99 10.26 22.33 -24.83
CA ALA A 99 11.51 23.06 -24.89
C ALA A 99 12.20 22.79 -26.22
N THR A 100 12.62 23.84 -26.94
CA THR A 100 13.27 23.69 -28.23
C THR A 100 14.66 24.34 -28.24
N ILE A 101 15.61 23.65 -28.87
CA ILE A 101 16.99 24.13 -29.04
C ILE A 101 17.46 23.71 -30.42
N THR A 102 18.40 24.50 -31.00
CA THR A 102 18.97 24.17 -32.29
C THR A 102 20.28 23.44 -32.15
N LEU A 103 20.40 22.27 -32.80
CA LEU A 103 21.62 21.48 -32.94
C LEU A 103 22.29 21.80 -34.28
N THR A 104 23.53 22.22 -34.27
CA THR A 104 24.36 22.44 -35.46
C THR A 104 25.36 21.30 -35.61
N ALA A 105 25.76 21.00 -36.84
CA ALA A 105 26.79 19.99 -37.07
C ALA A 105 28.11 20.46 -36.45
N GLY A 106 28.82 19.57 -35.82
CA GLY A 106 30.23 19.76 -35.50
C GLY A 106 31.10 19.23 -36.60
N SER A 107 32.41 19.35 -36.43
CA SER A 107 33.37 18.86 -37.40
C SER A 107 33.46 17.37 -37.56
N ILE A 108 32.93 16.61 -36.64
CA ILE A 108 33.07 15.16 -36.61
C ILE A 108 31.85 14.55 -37.33
N ARG A 109 32.15 13.69 -38.31
CA ARG A 109 31.13 12.89 -39.02
C ARG A 109 30.87 11.61 -38.24
N GLY A 110 29.62 11.22 -38.09
CA GLY A 110 29.24 9.99 -37.43
C GLY A 110 27.85 10.02 -36.85
N ALA A 111 27.56 8.98 -36.08
CA ALA A 111 26.32 8.91 -35.29
C ALA A 111 26.55 9.49 -33.90
N GLY A 112 25.70 10.42 -33.51
CA GLY A 112 25.72 11.07 -32.20
C GLY A 112 24.42 10.86 -31.45
N THR A 113 24.40 11.23 -30.19
CA THR A 113 23.22 11.18 -29.31
C THR A 113 23.00 12.55 -28.67
N VAL A 114 21.77 13.02 -28.68
CA VAL A 114 21.32 14.16 -27.88
C VAL A 114 20.62 13.63 -26.64
N THR A 115 21.03 14.09 -25.49
CA THR A 115 20.39 13.82 -24.20
C THR A 115 19.71 15.08 -23.69
N ALA A 116 18.43 15.01 -23.36
CA ALA A 116 17.71 16.03 -22.60
C ALA A 116 17.56 15.59 -21.16
N LYS A 117 17.83 16.48 -20.22
CA LYS A 117 17.78 16.20 -18.79
C LYS A 117 17.11 17.32 -18.02
N LEU A 118 16.32 16.94 -17.00
CA LEU A 118 15.75 17.89 -16.02
C LEU A 118 16.61 17.97 -14.77
N ALA A 119 16.45 19.06 -14.03
CA ALA A 119 17.10 19.22 -12.73
C ALA A 119 16.66 18.17 -11.71
N SER A 120 15.47 17.59 -11.88
CA SER A 120 14.91 16.49 -11.08
C SER A 120 15.56 15.13 -11.34
N GLY A 121 16.34 15.02 -12.44
CA GLY A 121 17.14 13.84 -12.75
C GLY A 121 16.66 13.02 -13.94
N GLU A 122 15.42 13.19 -14.41
CA GLU A 122 14.88 12.48 -15.56
C GLU A 122 15.60 12.88 -16.84
N SER A 123 15.85 11.93 -17.73
CA SER A 123 16.52 12.14 -19.01
C SER A 123 15.94 11.29 -20.12
N SER A 124 16.14 11.74 -21.33
CA SER A 124 15.77 11.00 -22.55
C SER A 124 16.82 11.25 -23.62
N ASP A 125 17.07 10.25 -24.46
CA ASP A 125 18.10 10.26 -25.50
C ASP A 125 17.46 10.09 -26.88
N ILE A 126 18.07 10.79 -27.89
CA ILE A 126 17.71 10.58 -29.29
C ILE A 126 18.97 10.57 -30.15
N SER A 127 19.05 9.63 -31.06
CA SER A 127 20.21 9.49 -31.95
C SER A 127 20.04 10.32 -33.23
N PHE A 128 21.16 10.84 -33.76
CA PHE A 128 21.23 11.55 -35.02
C PHE A 128 22.53 11.16 -35.76
N THR A 129 22.59 11.53 -37.02
CA THR A 129 23.81 11.45 -37.82
C THR A 129 24.27 12.84 -38.20
N THR A 130 25.58 13.09 -38.11
CA THR A 130 26.17 14.34 -38.59
C THR A 130 27.13 14.09 -39.74
N GLN A 131 27.06 14.93 -40.74
CA GLN A 131 27.98 14.90 -41.88
C GLN A 131 29.16 15.86 -41.69
N GLY A 132 29.24 16.49 -40.49
CA GLY A 132 30.24 17.53 -40.25
C GLY A 132 29.88 18.89 -40.84
N ASP A 133 30.73 19.84 -40.57
CA ASP A 133 30.64 21.24 -41.03
C ASP A 133 31.38 21.44 -42.37
N ASP A 134 31.02 20.70 -43.42
CA ASP A 134 31.58 20.91 -44.76
C ASP A 134 31.34 22.34 -45.17
N ILE A 135 32.38 23.18 -44.95
CA ILE A 135 32.40 24.58 -45.27
C ILE A 135 32.63 24.71 -46.76
N GLY A 136 31.68 25.37 -47.46
CA GLY A 136 31.98 25.90 -48.80
C GLY A 136 33.01 27.02 -48.64
N VAL A 137 34.25 26.68 -48.80
CA VAL A 137 35.37 27.66 -48.77
C VAL A 137 35.25 28.54 -50.02
N VAL A 138 35.02 29.84 -49.81
CA VAL A 138 34.92 30.84 -50.87
C VAL A 138 36.24 31.60 -51.10
N GLY A 139 37.30 31.32 -50.27
CA GLY A 139 38.64 31.89 -50.31
C GLY A 139 39.52 31.41 -49.17
N ASP A 140 40.77 31.93 -49.06
CA ASP A 140 41.61 31.66 -47.91
C ASP A 140 40.91 32.14 -46.62
N ILE A 141 40.71 31.24 -45.68
CA ILE A 141 40.04 31.57 -44.40
C ILE A 141 41.05 32.32 -43.53
N ASN A 142 40.64 33.51 -43.04
CA ASN A 142 41.38 34.29 -42.06
C ASN A 142 40.51 34.60 -40.85
N ILE A 143 41.09 34.54 -39.66
CA ILE A 143 40.40 34.85 -38.40
C ILE A 143 41.00 36.09 -37.77
N ASP A 144 40.25 37.14 -37.74
CA ASP A 144 40.62 38.39 -37.06
C ASP A 144 39.98 38.40 -35.68
N VAL A 145 40.78 38.48 -34.62
CA VAL A 145 40.33 38.51 -33.25
C VAL A 145 40.50 39.88 -32.64
N THR A 146 39.44 40.40 -32.03
CA THR A 146 39.45 41.66 -31.32
C THR A 146 38.89 41.52 -29.91
N LEU A 147 39.46 42.25 -28.98
CA LEU A 147 38.92 42.35 -27.63
C LEU A 147 38.19 43.71 -27.52
N ILE A 148 36.96 43.65 -27.00
CA ILE A 148 36.13 44.84 -26.79
C ILE A 148 35.67 44.90 -25.32
N ASP A 149 35.46 46.10 -24.82
CA ASP A 149 34.90 46.34 -23.51
C ASP A 149 33.34 46.14 -23.52
N ASN A 150 32.68 46.27 -22.38
CA ASN A 150 31.22 46.16 -22.28
C ASN A 150 30.45 47.29 -23.00
N GLN A 151 31.14 48.34 -23.44
CA GLN A 151 30.57 49.44 -24.21
C GLN A 151 30.79 49.25 -25.74
N GLY A 152 31.51 48.16 -26.12
CA GLY A 152 31.82 47.86 -27.53
C GLY A 152 33.06 48.54 -28.08
N ASN A 153 33.88 49.22 -27.27
CA ASN A 153 35.13 49.80 -27.71
C ASN A 153 36.26 48.80 -27.68
N ALA A 154 37.17 48.92 -28.63
CA ALA A 154 38.36 48.03 -28.63
C ALA A 154 39.24 48.35 -27.40
N THR A 155 39.66 47.27 -26.74
CA THR A 155 40.55 47.34 -25.59
C THR A 155 41.56 46.19 -25.67
N ASP A 156 42.66 46.33 -24.98
CA ASP A 156 43.65 45.25 -24.77
C ASP A 156 43.77 44.85 -23.28
N THR A 157 42.97 45.51 -22.43
CA THR A 157 43.06 45.35 -20.98
C THR A 157 41.69 45.10 -20.39
N ILE A 158 41.60 44.07 -19.54
CA ILE A 158 40.47 43.80 -18.68
C ILE A 158 40.89 43.78 -17.21
N THR A 159 39.94 44.02 -16.34
CA THR A 159 40.17 43.95 -14.89
C THR A 159 38.97 43.21 -14.27
N SER A 160 39.10 42.81 -13.01
CA SER A 160 37.99 42.16 -12.29
C SER A 160 36.77 43.07 -12.11
N SER A 161 36.88 44.36 -12.35
CA SER A 161 35.76 45.32 -12.42
C SER A 161 35.35 45.71 -13.83
N LYS A 162 36.09 45.30 -14.83
CA LYS A 162 35.83 45.57 -16.25
C LYS A 162 36.12 44.35 -17.07
N SER A 163 35.10 43.50 -17.24
CA SER A 163 35.14 42.36 -18.16
C SER A 163 35.16 42.81 -19.62
N GLY A 164 35.55 41.93 -20.49
CA GLY A 164 35.55 42.15 -21.93
C GLY A 164 34.82 41.07 -22.69
N ARG A 165 34.68 41.30 -23.98
CA ARG A 165 34.21 40.28 -24.94
C ARG A 165 35.23 40.07 -26.03
N VAL A 166 35.47 38.84 -26.39
CA VAL A 166 36.33 38.49 -27.54
C VAL A 166 35.47 38.28 -28.76
N VAL A 167 35.72 38.98 -29.80
CA VAL A 167 35.03 38.86 -31.10
C VAL A 167 36.00 38.30 -32.14
N ALA A 168 35.69 37.13 -32.68
CA ALA A 168 36.42 36.55 -33.80
C ALA A 168 35.60 36.74 -35.08
N THR A 169 36.17 37.45 -36.06
CA THR A 169 35.56 37.61 -37.39
C THR A 169 36.24 36.61 -38.33
N VAL A 170 35.50 35.71 -38.87
CA VAL A 170 35.99 34.65 -39.76
C VAL A 170 35.69 35.03 -41.21
N ASN A 171 36.69 35.47 -41.92
CA ASN A 171 36.59 35.84 -43.30
C ASN A 171 36.73 34.63 -44.23
N GLY A 172 36.08 34.66 -45.39
CA GLY A 172 36.19 33.57 -46.39
C GLY A 172 35.19 32.43 -46.22
N ILE A 173 34.20 32.57 -45.34
CA ILE A 173 33.18 31.56 -45.11
C ILE A 173 31.85 31.98 -45.71
N SER A 174 31.03 31.00 -46.13
CA SER A 174 29.69 31.19 -46.68
C SER A 174 28.58 30.56 -45.83
N ALA A 175 28.93 29.88 -44.75
CA ALA A 175 27.99 29.27 -43.81
C ALA A 175 28.48 29.45 -42.35
N PRO A 176 27.60 29.53 -41.38
CA PRO A 176 27.97 29.64 -39.96
C PRO A 176 28.84 28.46 -39.52
N LEU A 177 29.88 28.76 -38.73
CA LEU A 177 30.75 27.74 -38.15
C LEU A 177 31.08 28.02 -36.69
N ILE A 178 31.56 26.98 -36.00
CA ILE A 178 31.92 27.05 -34.60
C ILE A 178 33.37 27.54 -34.51
N VAL A 179 33.56 28.58 -33.71
CA VAL A 179 34.86 29.11 -33.31
C VAL A 179 35.09 28.68 -31.84
N THR A 180 36.28 28.10 -31.60
CA THR A 180 36.73 27.74 -30.26
C THR A 180 37.75 28.76 -29.77
N PHE A 181 37.51 29.27 -28.58
CA PHE A 181 38.37 30.27 -27.92
C PHE A 181 39.18 29.66 -26.79
N SER A 182 40.39 30.07 -26.65
CA SER A 182 41.26 29.72 -25.51
C SER A 182 42.07 30.95 -25.08
N THR A 183 42.45 31.04 -23.83
CA THR A 183 43.23 32.14 -23.29
C THR A 183 44.36 31.62 -22.41
N THR A 184 45.47 32.35 -22.38
CA THR A 184 46.60 32.05 -21.48
C THR A 184 46.52 32.79 -20.15
N VAL A 185 45.73 33.88 -20.06
CA VAL A 185 45.41 34.63 -18.86
C VAL A 185 43.94 35.04 -18.90
N GLY A 186 43.30 35.22 -17.75
CA GLY A 186 41.86 35.44 -17.69
C GLY A 186 41.08 34.13 -17.79
N ASP A 187 39.78 34.22 -17.88
CA ASP A 187 38.86 33.09 -17.96
C ASP A 187 37.81 33.33 -19.03
N ILE A 188 37.54 32.32 -19.86
CA ILE A 188 36.46 32.30 -20.85
C ILE A 188 35.44 31.22 -20.43
N PRO A 189 34.36 31.63 -19.76
CA PRO A 189 33.40 30.66 -19.20
C PRO A 189 32.74 29.76 -20.25
N ILE A 190 32.54 30.31 -21.47
CA ILE A 190 32.02 29.57 -22.62
C ILE A 190 33.03 29.69 -23.76
N SER A 191 33.78 28.63 -24.00
CA SER A 191 34.91 28.63 -24.92
C SER A 191 34.53 28.45 -26.40
N THR A 192 33.25 28.33 -26.75
CA THR A 192 32.80 28.15 -28.14
C THR A 192 31.66 29.06 -28.48
N ALA A 193 31.67 29.62 -29.68
CA ALA A 193 30.53 30.39 -30.23
C ALA A 193 30.38 30.10 -31.73
N ILE A 194 29.16 30.29 -32.24
CA ILE A 194 28.86 30.14 -33.68
C ILE A 194 28.93 31.50 -34.31
N THR A 195 29.48 31.58 -35.52
CA THR A 195 29.50 32.84 -36.29
C THR A 195 28.09 33.31 -36.66
N ASP A 196 27.82 34.58 -36.45
CA ASP A 196 26.55 35.22 -36.79
C ASP A 196 26.47 35.58 -38.31
N ALA A 197 25.43 36.33 -38.72
CA ALA A 197 25.24 36.77 -40.09
C ALA A 197 26.37 37.70 -40.62
N ASN A 198 27.21 38.24 -39.72
CA ASN A 198 28.37 39.07 -40.05
C ASN A 198 29.65 38.24 -39.99
N ASN A 199 29.56 36.92 -39.89
CA ASN A 199 30.68 36.00 -39.73
C ASN A 199 31.42 36.21 -38.42
N GLN A 200 30.79 36.72 -37.34
CA GLN A 200 31.39 36.99 -36.05
C GLN A 200 30.95 36.01 -35.00
N ALA A 201 31.90 35.47 -34.28
CA ALA A 201 31.67 34.66 -33.08
C ALA A 201 32.16 35.47 -31.86
N THR A 202 31.33 35.57 -30.82
CA THR A 202 31.61 36.35 -29.61
C THR A 202 31.49 35.53 -28.35
N VAL A 203 32.48 35.68 -27.45
CA VAL A 203 32.45 35.08 -26.12
C VAL A 203 32.86 36.12 -25.07
N ASP A 204 32.35 35.97 -23.88
CA ASP A 204 32.77 36.80 -22.73
C ASP A 204 34.11 36.36 -22.20
N ILE A 205 34.93 37.34 -21.79
CA ILE A 205 36.22 37.09 -21.13
C ILE A 205 36.29 37.85 -19.81
N LEU A 206 36.62 37.12 -18.77
CA LEU A 206 36.73 37.60 -17.40
C LEU A 206 38.19 37.67 -16.99
N ALA A 207 38.50 38.50 -16.01
CA ALA A 207 39.88 38.65 -15.53
C ALA A 207 40.48 37.38 -14.90
N GLY A 208 39.63 36.47 -14.39
CA GLY A 208 40.12 35.28 -13.69
C GLY A 208 40.99 35.59 -12.46
N SER A 209 41.80 34.63 -12.03
CA SER A 209 42.63 34.74 -10.84
C SER A 209 44.09 35.15 -11.12
N SER A 210 44.51 35.22 -12.38
CA SER A 210 45.91 35.46 -12.78
C SER A 210 46.06 36.82 -13.45
N LEU A 211 46.84 37.70 -12.88
CA LEU A 211 47.21 39.00 -13.46
C LEU A 211 48.38 38.83 -14.44
N GLY A 212 48.43 39.69 -15.48
CA GLY A 212 49.53 39.71 -16.46
C GLY A 212 49.04 39.80 -17.89
N ALA A 213 50.03 39.77 -18.83
CA ALA A 213 49.78 39.76 -20.24
C ALA A 213 49.75 38.32 -20.80
N GLY A 214 48.81 38.07 -21.65
CA GLY A 214 48.65 36.79 -22.36
C GLY A 214 47.99 36.96 -23.72
N THR A 215 47.59 35.91 -24.35
CA THR A 215 46.92 35.93 -25.66
C THR A 215 45.61 35.14 -25.57
N VAL A 216 44.61 35.64 -26.26
CA VAL A 216 43.40 34.92 -26.57
C VAL A 216 43.51 34.42 -28.00
N THR A 217 43.26 33.13 -28.18
CA THR A 217 43.34 32.47 -29.50
C THR A 217 41.93 31.99 -29.87
N ALA A 218 41.48 32.38 -31.05
CA ALA A 218 40.30 31.80 -31.68
C ALA A 218 40.71 30.83 -32.77
N SER A 219 40.09 29.66 -32.80
CA SER A 219 40.41 28.62 -33.78
C SER A 219 39.13 28.00 -34.34
N ILE A 220 39.21 27.55 -35.57
CA ILE A 220 38.21 26.74 -36.22
C ILE A 220 38.78 25.34 -36.52
N ASN A 221 37.90 24.43 -36.81
CA ASN A 221 38.25 23.01 -36.87
C ASN A 221 39.15 22.62 -38.09
N SER A 222 39.19 23.48 -39.13
CA SER A 222 40.08 23.35 -40.28
C SER A 222 41.52 23.71 -39.95
N GLY A 223 41.78 24.25 -38.76
CA GLY A 223 43.13 24.50 -38.24
C GLY A 223 43.55 25.96 -38.26
N GLU A 224 42.79 26.88 -38.88
CA GLU A 224 43.12 28.30 -38.91
C GLU A 224 42.89 28.91 -37.54
N THR A 225 43.73 29.84 -37.17
CA THR A 225 43.74 30.53 -35.89
C THR A 225 43.94 32.01 -36.03
N GLY A 226 43.31 32.79 -35.15
CA GLY A 226 43.58 34.22 -34.94
C GLY A 226 43.89 34.48 -33.47
N GLN A 227 44.65 35.54 -33.18
CA GLN A 227 45.06 35.86 -31.81
C GLN A 227 44.91 37.34 -31.53
N VAL A 228 44.64 37.68 -30.27
CA VAL A 228 44.66 39.04 -29.73
C VAL A 228 45.38 39.09 -28.40
N LEU A 229 46.11 40.13 -28.14
CA LEU A 229 46.76 40.39 -26.87
C LEU A 229 45.73 40.74 -25.80
N LEU A 230 45.87 40.15 -24.63
CA LEU A 230 45.05 40.41 -23.43
C LEU A 230 45.96 40.76 -22.27
N VAL A 231 45.66 41.88 -21.61
CA VAL A 231 46.28 42.25 -20.33
C VAL A 231 45.21 42.20 -19.23
N VAL A 232 45.43 41.36 -18.20
CA VAL A 232 44.61 41.34 -17.02
C VAL A 232 45.25 42.24 -15.97
N GLY A 233 44.59 43.38 -15.70
CA GLY A 233 45.03 44.34 -14.70
C GLY A 233 44.42 44.14 -13.33
N SER A 234 45.01 44.70 -12.27
CA SER A 234 44.43 44.67 -10.93
C SER A 234 43.33 45.74 -10.80
N SER A 235 42.19 45.38 -10.23
CA SER A 235 41.19 46.33 -9.71
C SER A 235 41.17 46.25 -8.20
N THR A 236 40.94 47.35 -7.51
CA THR A 236 40.71 47.34 -6.06
C THR A 236 39.24 47.09 -5.81
N VAL A 237 38.97 45.85 -5.37
CA VAL A 237 37.63 45.47 -4.90
C VAL A 237 37.63 45.29 -3.39
N THR A 238 36.47 45.51 -2.77
CA THR A 238 36.29 45.34 -1.32
C THR A 238 35.01 44.64 -1.03
N MET A 239 35.00 43.82 0.02
CA MET A 239 33.82 43.09 0.51
C MET A 239 33.31 43.75 1.79
N GLY A 240 31.99 43.83 1.92
CA GLY A 240 31.34 44.41 3.08
C GLY A 240 29.82 44.36 2.93
N SER A 241 29.11 45.15 3.70
CA SER A 241 27.64 45.24 3.66
C SER A 241 27.15 46.61 4.19
N GLY A 242 25.83 46.80 4.11
CA GLY A 242 25.16 47.97 4.71
C GLY A 242 24.99 49.15 3.79
N THR A 243 24.14 50.11 4.28
CA THR A 243 23.92 51.44 3.60
C THR A 243 24.00 52.53 4.66
N PRO A 244 25.09 53.27 4.75
CA PRO A 244 26.28 53.26 3.86
C PRO A 244 27.11 51.98 3.94
N PHE A 245 27.82 51.63 2.88
CA PHE A 245 28.65 50.42 2.79
C PHE A 245 29.79 50.44 3.81
N VAL A 246 29.90 49.35 4.57
CA VAL A 246 30.94 49.16 5.59
C VAL A 246 31.82 47.98 5.19
N LYS A 247 33.10 48.28 4.92
CA LYS A 247 34.08 47.25 4.54
C LYS A 247 34.33 46.28 5.68
N GLY A 248 34.40 44.98 5.37
CA GLY A 248 34.76 43.91 6.33
C GLY A 248 33.62 43.45 7.24
N VAL A 249 32.40 43.94 7.02
CA VAL A 249 31.22 43.56 7.81
C VAL A 249 30.26 42.77 6.91
N ALA A 250 29.80 41.64 7.40
CA ALA A 250 28.69 40.85 6.81
C ALA A 250 27.38 41.30 7.45
N ASP A 251 26.36 41.51 6.65
CA ASP A 251 25.00 41.80 7.11
C ASP A 251 24.33 40.52 7.59
N ILE A 252 23.69 40.57 8.75
CA ILE A 252 22.95 39.45 9.34
C ILE A 252 21.52 39.92 9.59
N SER A 253 20.57 39.34 8.86
CA SER A 253 19.17 39.75 8.89
C SER A 253 18.54 39.66 10.29
N LEU A 254 18.91 38.64 11.05
CA LEU A 254 18.56 38.48 12.46
C LEU A 254 19.82 38.11 13.22
N ASN A 255 20.33 39.04 14.01
CA ASN A 255 21.54 38.84 14.78
C ASN A 255 21.35 38.06 16.11
N THR A 256 20.10 37.80 16.48
CA THR A 256 19.73 36.94 17.61
C THR A 256 18.65 35.97 17.13
N ILE A 257 18.92 34.64 17.25
CA ILE A 257 18.02 33.56 16.89
C ILE A 257 17.98 32.54 18.01
N SER A 258 16.92 31.73 18.07
CA SER A 258 16.84 30.57 18.97
C SER A 258 17.50 29.34 18.34
N ALA A 259 17.74 28.33 19.13
CA ALA A 259 18.16 27.01 18.63
C ALA A 259 17.14 26.50 17.60
N GLY A 260 17.61 25.95 16.46
CA GLY A 260 16.78 25.56 15.33
C GLY A 260 16.36 26.73 14.43
N GLY A 261 16.59 27.99 14.85
CA GLY A 261 16.29 29.16 14.04
C GLY A 261 17.26 29.36 12.87
N THR A 262 16.80 30.14 11.88
CA THR A 262 17.59 30.50 10.70
C THR A 262 17.74 32.00 10.57
N THR A 263 18.87 32.43 10.01
CA THR A 263 19.10 33.83 9.60
C THR A 263 19.86 33.85 8.29
N VAL A 264 19.76 34.98 7.57
CA VAL A 264 20.49 35.18 6.31
C VAL A 264 21.72 36.05 6.58
N VAL A 265 22.85 35.61 6.04
CA VAL A 265 24.09 36.31 6.04
C VAL A 265 24.38 36.81 4.64
N ALA A 266 24.56 38.12 4.47
CA ALA A 266 24.76 38.72 3.16
C ALA A 266 26.06 39.53 3.13
N VAL A 267 26.74 39.47 2.01
CA VAL A 267 27.87 40.34 1.71
C VAL A 267 27.75 40.90 0.31
N SER A 268 28.27 42.11 0.11
CA SER A 268 28.40 42.73 -1.20
C SER A 268 29.86 42.94 -1.52
N ILE A 269 30.24 42.73 -2.76
CA ILE A 269 31.55 43.07 -3.29
C ILE A 269 31.37 44.32 -4.15
N VAL A 270 32.15 45.37 -3.85
CA VAL A 270 32.11 46.61 -4.58
C VAL A 270 33.50 46.99 -5.09
N ASP A 271 33.54 47.73 -6.17
CA ASP A 271 34.77 48.29 -6.75
C ASP A 271 35.21 49.56 -5.99
N ASP A 272 36.25 50.21 -6.49
CA ASP A 272 36.80 51.42 -5.93
C ASP A 272 35.92 52.67 -6.06
N GLN A 273 34.85 52.58 -6.87
CA GLN A 273 33.84 53.63 -7.04
C GLN A 273 32.61 53.36 -6.15
N GLY A 274 32.57 52.22 -5.47
CA GLY A 274 31.44 51.79 -4.64
C GLY A 274 30.29 51.14 -5.43
N ALA A 275 30.50 50.84 -6.73
CA ALA A 275 29.51 50.10 -7.52
C ALA A 275 29.65 48.60 -7.27
N LEU A 276 28.53 47.89 -7.40
CA LEU A 276 28.52 46.43 -7.23
C LEU A 276 29.39 45.76 -8.30
N PHE A 277 30.22 44.82 -7.87
CA PHE A 277 31.08 44.03 -8.71
C PHE A 277 30.32 42.88 -9.32
N ASN A 278 29.95 42.99 -10.62
CA ASN A 278 29.03 42.11 -11.31
C ASN A 278 29.66 40.78 -11.81
N GLU A 279 31.00 40.62 -11.71
CA GLU A 279 31.64 39.36 -12.06
C GLU A 279 31.27 38.26 -11.06
N PRO A 280 31.03 37.04 -11.50
CA PRO A 280 30.76 35.91 -10.60
C PRO A 280 31.98 35.61 -9.70
N VAL A 281 31.81 35.70 -8.38
CA VAL A 281 32.84 35.42 -7.40
C VAL A 281 32.35 34.33 -6.46
N GLU A 282 33.13 33.29 -6.26
CA GLU A 282 32.83 32.28 -5.26
C GLU A 282 33.14 32.82 -3.86
N VAL A 283 32.14 32.79 -2.99
CA VAL A 283 32.21 33.29 -1.60
C VAL A 283 32.03 32.13 -0.66
N ASN A 284 32.98 31.94 0.24
CA ASN A 284 32.97 30.88 1.26
C ASN A 284 32.52 31.45 2.60
N PHE A 285 31.57 30.79 3.23
CA PHE A 285 31.04 31.12 4.55
C PHE A 285 31.44 30.02 5.56
N SER A 286 31.93 30.42 6.72
CA SER A 286 32.32 29.48 7.80
C SER A 286 32.10 30.09 9.17
N SER A 287 31.89 29.27 10.17
CA SER A 287 31.86 29.70 11.57
C SER A 287 32.47 28.64 12.48
N ARG A 288 32.64 28.99 13.76
CA ARG A 288 33.07 28.01 14.78
C ARG A 288 32.12 26.84 14.87
N CYS A 289 30.78 27.11 14.85
CA CYS A 289 29.76 26.11 15.02
C CYS A 289 29.56 25.23 13.76
N THR A 290 29.84 25.75 12.58
CA THR A 290 29.84 24.94 11.34
C THR A 290 31.07 24.04 11.20
N SER A 291 32.18 24.42 11.86
CA SER A 291 33.45 23.68 11.84
C SER A 291 33.63 22.73 13.02
N SER A 292 32.67 22.69 13.96
CA SER A 292 32.68 21.76 15.11
C SER A 292 32.38 20.32 14.65
N ASN A 293 32.79 19.34 15.41
CA ASN A 293 32.50 17.93 15.17
C ASN A 293 31.80 17.30 16.36
N PRO A 294 30.48 16.94 16.30
CA PRO A 294 29.57 17.19 15.14
C PRO A 294 29.33 18.69 14.93
N ALA A 295 28.99 19.08 13.70
CA ALA A 295 28.66 20.45 13.35
C ALA A 295 27.35 20.87 14.06
N THR A 296 27.42 22.00 14.83
CA THR A 296 26.27 22.53 15.58
C THR A 296 25.60 23.70 14.88
N ALA A 297 26.01 24.03 13.67
CA ALA A 297 25.32 24.94 12.74
C ALA A 297 25.59 24.52 11.30
N SER A 298 24.83 25.02 10.35
CA SER A 298 25.10 24.86 8.92
C SER A 298 24.97 26.19 8.20
N LEU A 299 25.82 26.40 7.19
CA LEU A 299 25.80 27.52 6.26
C LEU A 299 25.77 26.99 4.83
N SER A 300 25.04 27.68 3.94
CA SER A 300 25.15 27.43 2.52
C SER A 300 26.50 27.97 2.02
N THR A 301 27.41 27.07 1.63
CA THR A 301 28.76 27.46 1.19
C THR A 301 29.32 26.34 0.28
N PRO A 302 30.08 26.70 -0.79
CA PRO A 302 30.29 28.05 -1.35
C PRO A 302 29.04 28.62 -2.04
N VAL A 303 28.97 29.94 -2.20
CA VAL A 303 27.91 30.63 -2.93
C VAL A 303 28.56 31.58 -3.96
N THR A 304 28.08 31.53 -5.20
CA THR A 304 28.50 32.44 -6.25
C THR A 304 27.72 33.75 -6.16
N THR A 305 28.41 34.90 -6.27
CA THR A 305 27.74 36.21 -6.26
C THR A 305 26.77 36.36 -7.44
N SER A 306 25.62 36.97 -7.18
CA SER A 306 24.68 37.46 -8.19
C SER A 306 24.61 38.97 -8.10
N ASN A 307 24.94 39.67 -9.17
CA ASN A 307 25.05 41.13 -9.18
C ASN A 307 25.89 41.68 -8.01
N GLY A 308 27.05 41.07 -7.76
CA GLY A 308 27.96 41.48 -6.70
C GLY A 308 27.53 41.16 -5.27
N VAL A 309 26.42 40.41 -5.06
CA VAL A 309 25.92 40.04 -3.73
C VAL A 309 25.95 38.54 -3.57
N ALA A 310 26.42 38.06 -2.42
CA ALA A 310 26.29 36.66 -2.01
C ALA A 310 25.50 36.57 -0.71
N THR A 311 24.58 35.64 -0.66
CA THR A 311 23.74 35.37 0.52
C THR A 311 23.85 33.90 0.94
N SER A 312 24.05 33.64 2.23
CA SER A 312 24.06 32.30 2.81
C SER A 312 23.03 32.20 3.91
N THR A 313 22.37 31.04 4.03
CA THR A 313 21.45 30.77 5.13
C THR A 313 22.21 30.08 6.25
N TYR A 314 22.20 30.67 7.41
CA TYR A 314 22.68 30.08 8.67
C TYR A 314 21.51 29.37 9.37
N LEU A 315 21.70 28.11 9.75
CA LEU A 315 20.78 27.33 10.56
C LEU A 315 21.52 26.86 11.83
N ALA A 316 20.98 27.26 12.99
CA ALA A 316 21.48 26.80 14.28
C ALA A 316 21.01 25.38 14.59
N LYS A 317 21.94 24.42 14.75
CA LYS A 317 21.68 23.00 15.05
C LYS A 317 22.15 22.59 16.45
N GLY A 318 22.12 23.53 17.38
CA GLY A 318 22.62 23.33 18.74
C GLY A 318 23.87 24.18 19.08
N CYS A 319 24.27 25.12 18.23
CA CYS A 319 25.14 26.20 18.60
C CYS A 319 24.47 27.09 19.65
N VAL A 320 25.15 27.49 20.67
CA VAL A 320 24.64 28.40 21.72
C VAL A 320 25.67 29.50 21.98
N GLY A 321 25.20 30.74 22.17
CA GLY A 321 26.02 31.94 22.36
C GLY A 321 26.42 32.56 21.03
N ASP A 322 27.42 33.45 21.08
CA ASP A 322 27.92 34.18 19.94
C ASP A 322 28.72 33.27 19.00
N ASP A 323 28.25 33.16 17.77
CA ASP A 323 28.94 32.47 16.65
C ASP A 323 29.38 33.49 15.60
N GLN A 324 30.70 33.70 15.50
CA GLN A 324 31.25 34.58 14.53
C GLN A 324 31.35 33.90 13.17
N ILE A 325 30.66 34.47 12.18
CA ILE A 325 30.69 34.01 10.79
C ILE A 325 31.80 34.75 10.07
N SER A 326 32.70 33.97 9.46
CA SER A 326 33.77 34.48 8.58
C SER A 326 33.38 34.24 7.14
N VAL A 327 33.46 35.27 6.36
CA VAL A 327 33.17 35.25 4.91
C VAL A 327 34.45 35.56 4.17
N THR A 328 34.82 34.73 3.21
CA THR A 328 36.04 34.90 2.42
C THR A 328 35.76 34.69 0.93
N ALA A 329 36.48 35.45 0.09
CA ALA A 329 36.42 35.30 -1.35
C ALA A 329 37.72 35.75 -2.00
N ASN A 330 37.95 35.33 -3.24
CA ASN A 330 39.04 35.87 -4.06
C ASN A 330 38.41 36.44 -5.32
N ALA A 331 38.61 37.74 -5.50
CA ALA A 331 38.10 38.46 -6.68
C ALA A 331 39.30 39.07 -7.44
N GLY A 332 39.59 38.55 -8.61
CA GLY A 332 40.68 39.02 -9.44
C GLY A 332 42.07 38.99 -8.79
N GLY A 333 42.34 37.97 -7.96
CA GLY A 333 43.62 37.85 -7.24
C GLY A 333 43.66 38.59 -5.90
N ILE A 334 42.59 39.30 -5.50
CA ILE A 334 42.52 40.04 -4.23
C ILE A 334 41.72 39.20 -3.24
N ASN A 335 42.34 38.89 -2.11
CA ASN A 335 41.64 38.20 -1.01
C ASN A 335 40.75 39.18 -0.24
N LEU A 336 39.49 38.84 -0.18
CA LEU A 336 38.45 39.60 0.48
C LEU A 336 37.97 38.89 1.73
N SER A 337 37.63 39.61 2.78
CA SER A 337 37.06 39.07 3.98
C SER A 337 36.03 40.00 4.62
N ALA A 338 35.00 39.38 5.22
CA ALA A 338 34.05 40.08 6.07
C ALA A 338 33.65 39.18 7.23
N THR A 339 33.16 39.79 8.32
CA THR A 339 32.71 39.04 9.49
C THR A 339 31.36 39.54 9.97
N GLY A 340 30.56 38.67 10.53
CA GLY A 340 29.31 38.99 11.22
C GLY A 340 29.16 38.06 12.44
N THR A 341 28.32 38.43 13.39
CA THR A 341 28.07 37.62 14.58
C THR A 341 26.60 37.34 14.73
N VAL A 342 26.26 36.08 14.91
CA VAL A 342 24.92 35.60 15.28
C VAL A 342 24.95 35.16 16.73
N ASN A 343 24.05 35.68 17.55
CA ASN A 343 23.84 35.21 18.91
C ASN A 343 22.72 34.16 18.90
N VAL A 344 23.07 32.93 19.26
CA VAL A 344 22.10 31.84 19.33
C VAL A 344 21.72 31.64 20.79
N LEU A 345 20.45 31.88 21.11
CA LEU A 345 19.91 31.68 22.45
C LEU A 345 19.84 30.20 22.77
N ALA A 346 20.08 29.85 24.03
CA ALA A 346 19.83 28.50 24.52
C ALA A 346 18.33 28.18 24.35
N ALA A 347 18.04 26.95 23.94
CA ALA A 347 16.66 26.50 23.79
C ALA A 347 16.05 26.26 25.19
N ASP A 348 15.01 27.00 25.55
CA ASP A 348 14.15 26.62 26.65
C ASP A 348 13.24 25.48 26.20
N VAL A 349 13.43 24.30 26.78
CA VAL A 349 12.61 23.13 26.42
C VAL A 349 11.15 23.40 26.76
N GLY A 350 10.29 23.32 25.76
CA GLY A 350 8.85 23.50 25.86
C GLY A 350 8.08 22.19 25.98
N SER A 351 8.46 21.17 25.19
CA SER A 351 7.75 19.90 25.14
C SER A 351 8.66 18.73 24.72
N ILE A 352 8.18 17.52 24.99
CA ILE A 352 8.70 16.28 24.41
C ILE A 352 7.52 15.51 23.81
N GLU A 353 7.65 15.08 22.58
CA GLU A 353 6.63 14.38 21.81
C GLU A 353 7.07 12.95 21.51
N PHE A 354 6.11 12.02 21.53
CA PHE A 354 6.33 10.69 20.99
C PHE A 354 6.27 10.74 19.46
N ILE A 355 7.20 10.10 18.78
CA ILE A 355 7.26 10.04 17.31
C ILE A 355 6.78 8.68 16.80
N SER A 356 7.42 7.60 17.27
CA SER A 356 7.15 6.26 16.77
C SER A 356 7.71 5.19 17.71
N ALA A 357 7.08 4.04 17.66
CA ALA A 357 7.64 2.78 18.14
C ALA A 357 7.57 1.77 17.00
N ALA A 358 8.66 1.11 16.70
CA ALA A 358 8.70 0.18 15.59
C ALA A 358 9.61 -1.03 15.90
N PRO A 359 9.03 -2.24 15.80
CA PRO A 359 7.60 -2.57 15.71
C PRO A 359 6.85 -2.30 17.04
N GLU A 360 5.53 -2.09 17.00
CA GLU A 360 4.73 -1.93 18.23
C GLU A 360 4.42 -3.27 18.90
N ASN A 361 4.37 -4.36 18.13
CA ASN A 361 4.25 -5.73 18.63
C ASN A 361 5.62 -6.39 18.55
N ILE A 362 6.10 -6.89 19.70
CA ILE A 362 7.37 -7.60 19.81
C ILE A 362 7.17 -8.97 20.45
N GLY A 363 7.93 -9.94 19.95
CA GLY A 363 7.86 -11.32 20.43
C GLY A 363 8.37 -11.46 21.87
N ILE A 364 7.81 -12.41 22.63
CA ILE A 364 8.32 -12.82 23.93
C ILE A 364 9.75 -13.34 23.75
N LEU A 365 10.65 -12.94 24.62
CA LEU A 365 12.06 -13.34 24.58
C LEU A 365 12.22 -14.87 24.52
N GLY A 366 12.94 -15.33 23.50
CA GLY A 366 13.23 -16.75 23.26
C GLY A 366 12.15 -17.52 22.51
N THR A 367 11.07 -16.87 22.06
CA THR A 367 10.06 -17.53 21.21
C THR A 367 10.42 -17.43 19.71
N GLY A 368 11.40 -16.61 19.36
CA GLY A 368 11.81 -16.38 17.97
C GLY A 368 10.80 -15.59 17.16
N ALA A 369 9.67 -15.22 17.75
CA ALA A 369 8.58 -14.41 17.15
C ALA A 369 8.23 -14.79 15.69
N LEU A 370 8.47 -16.04 15.27
CA LEU A 370 8.34 -16.58 13.91
C LEU A 370 8.83 -15.60 12.83
N GLY A 371 10.02 -15.01 13.03
CA GLY A 371 10.62 -14.02 12.12
C GLY A 371 10.33 -12.55 12.49
N GLY A 372 9.61 -12.30 13.55
CA GLY A 372 9.41 -10.97 14.12
C GLY A 372 10.61 -10.50 14.98
N SER A 373 10.48 -9.36 15.62
CA SER A 373 11.50 -8.77 16.47
C SER A 373 11.17 -8.96 17.94
N GLU A 374 12.17 -9.29 18.75
CA GLU A 374 12.09 -9.28 20.23
C GLU A 374 12.45 -7.91 20.81
N SER A 375 12.58 -6.88 19.99
CA SER A 375 12.90 -5.53 20.41
C SER A 375 12.17 -4.47 19.58
N SER A 376 11.88 -3.33 20.19
CA SER A 376 11.26 -2.17 19.56
C SER A 376 12.09 -0.92 19.74
N THR A 377 12.31 -0.16 18.68
CA THR A 377 12.94 1.15 18.76
C THR A 377 11.88 2.22 18.96
N VAL A 378 12.01 2.96 20.06
CA VAL A 378 11.08 4.03 20.44
C VAL A 378 11.75 5.38 20.28
N LYS A 379 11.10 6.30 19.57
CA LYS A 379 11.63 7.63 19.25
C LYS A 379 10.75 8.73 19.83
N PHE A 380 11.42 9.74 20.36
CA PHE A 380 10.80 10.97 20.85
C PHE A 380 11.49 12.18 20.23
N LYS A 381 10.81 13.31 20.25
CA LYS A 381 11.32 14.59 19.77
C LYS A 381 11.15 15.65 20.86
N VAL A 382 12.19 16.39 21.10
CA VAL A 382 12.20 17.50 22.06
C VAL A 382 12.09 18.80 21.29
N LEU A 383 11.17 19.64 21.70
CA LEU A 383 10.89 20.94 21.10
C LEU A 383 11.05 22.05 22.14
N ASP A 384 11.49 23.23 21.70
CA ASP A 384 11.49 24.44 22.52
C ASP A 384 10.08 25.04 22.62
N THR A 385 9.96 26.11 23.35
CA THR A 385 8.70 26.86 23.53
C THR A 385 8.14 27.46 22.25
N ASN A 386 8.93 27.50 21.17
CA ASN A 386 8.55 27.98 19.85
C ASN A 386 8.38 26.82 18.83
N SER A 387 8.36 25.56 19.33
CA SER A 387 8.25 24.36 18.50
C SER A 387 9.46 24.08 17.57
N ASN A 388 10.64 24.64 17.87
CA ASN A 388 11.86 24.26 17.17
C ASN A 388 12.53 23.06 17.84
N PRO A 389 13.24 22.22 17.09
CA PRO A 389 13.94 21.06 17.65
C PRO A 389 15.10 21.48 18.58
N VAL A 390 15.20 20.82 19.72
CA VAL A 390 16.24 21.06 20.72
C VAL A 390 17.32 20.00 20.61
N ASN A 391 18.53 20.39 20.29
CA ASN A 391 19.70 19.53 20.18
C ASN A 391 20.45 19.42 21.53
N ASN A 392 21.16 18.30 21.74
CA ASN A 392 21.97 18.04 22.92
C ASN A 392 21.20 18.06 24.26
N GLN A 393 19.89 17.86 24.24
CA GLN A 393 19.08 17.75 25.44
C GLN A 393 19.11 16.29 25.94
N ILE A 394 19.43 16.11 27.22
CA ILE A 394 19.43 14.81 27.88
C ILE A 394 17.99 14.43 28.21
N VAL A 395 17.61 13.22 27.77
CA VAL A 395 16.32 12.61 28.06
C VAL A 395 16.53 11.30 28.79
N ASN A 396 15.85 11.14 29.91
CA ASN A 396 15.82 9.91 30.68
C ASN A 396 14.61 9.08 30.30
N PHE A 397 14.81 7.78 30.12
CA PHE A 397 13.77 6.83 29.77
C PHE A 397 13.47 5.89 30.93
N SER A 398 12.21 5.56 31.10
CA SER A 398 11.76 4.57 32.07
C SER A 398 10.60 3.76 31.50
N LEU A 399 10.38 2.55 32.02
CA LEU A 399 9.25 1.70 31.69
C LEU A 399 8.16 1.83 32.76
N ASN A 400 6.91 1.72 32.38
CA ASN A 400 5.77 1.63 33.30
C ASN A 400 5.73 0.27 34.02
N THR A 401 6.35 -0.78 33.43
CA THR A 401 6.47 -2.13 34.01
C THR A 401 7.79 -2.78 33.59
N ASN A 402 8.31 -3.68 34.41
CA ASN A 402 9.47 -4.52 34.11
C ASN A 402 9.17 -6.02 34.27
N VAL A 403 7.88 -6.39 34.19
CA VAL A 403 7.43 -7.78 34.33
C VAL A 403 8.11 -8.63 33.24
N GLY A 404 8.51 -9.86 33.66
CA GLY A 404 9.23 -10.76 32.77
C GLY A 404 10.65 -10.35 32.42
N GLY A 405 11.20 -9.31 33.02
CA GLY A 405 12.59 -8.89 32.78
C GLY A 405 12.74 -8.01 31.53
N ILE A 406 11.71 -7.24 31.12
CA ILE A 406 11.79 -6.26 30.05
C ILE A 406 12.94 -5.29 30.33
N GLN A 407 13.72 -5.00 29.31
CA GLN A 407 14.89 -4.10 29.41
C GLN A 407 14.75 -2.90 28.48
N LEU A 408 15.29 -1.78 28.96
CA LEU A 408 15.33 -0.53 28.21
C LEU A 408 16.81 -0.11 28.03
N ILE A 409 17.26 0.00 26.81
CA ILE A 409 18.66 0.29 26.48
C ILE A 409 18.76 1.29 25.33
N PRO A 410 19.37 2.46 25.50
CA PRO A 410 19.86 3.04 26.75
C PRO A 410 18.74 3.61 27.64
N THR A 411 18.96 3.76 28.90
CA THR A 411 18.04 4.42 29.86
C THR A 411 18.14 5.94 29.87
N SER A 412 19.12 6.51 29.15
CA SER A 412 19.29 7.94 28.93
C SER A 412 20.04 8.18 27.64
N ALA A 413 19.63 9.17 26.87
CA ALA A 413 20.29 9.58 25.64
C ALA A 413 20.13 11.08 25.40
N THR A 414 20.92 11.62 24.48
CA THR A 414 20.87 13.03 24.06
C THR A 414 20.21 13.18 22.71
N THR A 415 19.43 14.25 22.53
CA THR A 415 18.80 14.58 21.26
C THR A 415 19.83 14.94 20.18
N ASN A 416 19.56 14.54 18.94
CA ASN A 416 20.33 14.94 17.77
C ASN A 416 19.95 16.35 17.26
N SER A 417 20.50 16.76 16.13
CA SER A 417 20.24 18.08 15.51
C SER A 417 18.78 18.30 15.08
N GLU A 418 17.99 17.24 14.96
CA GLU A 418 16.57 17.30 14.64
C GLU A 418 15.69 17.24 15.91
N GLY A 419 16.32 17.28 17.08
CA GLY A 419 15.64 17.12 18.37
C GLY A 419 15.21 15.70 18.68
N ILE A 420 15.61 14.71 17.87
CA ILE A 420 15.18 13.32 18.01
C ILE A 420 16.10 12.58 18.99
N VAL A 421 15.48 11.78 19.84
CA VAL A 421 16.14 10.88 20.78
C VAL A 421 15.44 9.51 20.73
N GLN A 422 16.19 8.44 20.94
CA GLN A 422 15.65 7.09 20.87
C GLN A 422 16.21 6.17 21.94
N THR A 423 15.40 5.14 22.24
CA THR A 423 15.79 4.01 23.08
C THR A 423 15.25 2.72 22.49
N VAL A 424 15.71 1.57 22.96
CA VAL A 424 15.26 0.25 22.54
C VAL A 424 14.66 -0.47 23.73
N VAL A 425 13.43 -0.96 23.55
CA VAL A 425 12.77 -1.88 24.47
C VAL A 425 13.08 -3.30 24.03
N ASN A 426 13.73 -4.09 24.85
CA ASN A 426 13.91 -5.53 24.64
C ASN A 426 12.84 -6.28 25.43
N SER A 427 12.22 -7.27 24.82
CA SER A 427 11.14 -8.05 25.43
C SER A 427 11.62 -8.85 26.63
N GLY A 428 10.66 -9.17 27.49
CA GLY A 428 10.81 -10.12 28.58
C GLY A 428 10.26 -11.50 28.24
N THR A 429 10.19 -12.37 29.25
CA THR A 429 9.73 -13.75 29.10
C THR A 429 8.22 -13.94 29.33
N VAL A 430 7.49 -12.83 29.60
CA VAL A 430 6.06 -12.83 29.93
C VAL A 430 5.31 -11.90 28.98
N ALA A 431 4.17 -12.35 28.50
CA ALA A 431 3.26 -11.52 27.70
C ALA A 431 2.74 -10.35 28.54
N THR A 432 2.88 -9.14 28.02
CA THR A 432 2.43 -7.94 28.72
C THR A 432 2.42 -6.74 27.79
N THR A 433 1.83 -5.68 28.25
CA THR A 433 1.89 -4.39 27.55
C THR A 433 2.80 -3.43 28.29
N VAL A 434 3.58 -2.66 27.56
CA VAL A 434 4.54 -1.74 28.12
C VAL A 434 4.50 -0.37 27.44
N ARG A 435 4.77 0.69 28.20
CA ARG A 435 4.98 2.05 27.70
C ARG A 435 6.34 2.56 28.14
N VAL A 436 6.98 3.28 27.24
CA VAL A 436 8.19 4.02 27.56
C VAL A 436 7.79 5.44 27.95
N GLN A 437 8.20 5.88 29.09
CA GLN A 437 8.14 7.28 29.51
C GLN A 437 9.49 7.92 29.21
N ALA A 438 9.48 9.04 28.51
CA ALA A 438 10.63 9.89 28.25
C ALA A 438 10.47 11.21 29.05
N ALA A 439 11.46 11.56 29.80
CA ALA A 439 11.47 12.75 30.66
C ALA A 439 12.74 13.58 30.43
N ILE A 440 12.56 14.88 30.28
CA ILE A 440 13.69 15.81 30.16
C ILE A 440 14.47 15.82 31.47
N ALA A 441 15.77 15.59 31.39
CA ALA A 441 16.65 15.69 32.57
C ALA A 441 16.64 17.12 33.13
N ASP A 442 16.58 17.22 34.46
CA ASP A 442 16.68 18.48 35.21
C ASP A 442 15.61 19.54 34.91
N SER A 443 14.49 19.16 34.26
CA SER A 443 13.36 20.07 34.03
C SER A 443 12.50 20.25 35.29
N SER A 444 12.12 21.50 35.60
CA SER A 444 11.23 21.83 36.72
C SER A 444 10.24 22.92 36.30
N PRO A 445 8.90 22.62 36.19
CA PRO A 445 8.28 21.31 36.36
C PRO A 445 8.81 20.26 35.37
N GLN A 446 8.67 18.98 35.73
CA GLN A 446 9.13 17.91 34.85
C GLN A 446 8.34 17.87 33.53
N ILE A 447 9.07 17.93 32.43
CA ILE A 447 8.53 17.78 31.06
C ILE A 447 8.73 16.32 30.66
N ALA A 448 7.63 15.61 30.41
CA ALA A 448 7.66 14.19 30.06
C ALA A 448 6.54 13.83 29.07
N SER A 449 6.76 12.75 28.32
CA SER A 449 5.78 12.14 27.41
C SER A 449 5.85 10.62 27.50
N GLN A 450 4.84 9.95 26.97
CA GLN A 450 4.77 8.49 26.91
C GLN A 450 4.66 8.02 25.47
N SER A 451 5.19 6.81 25.21
CA SER A 451 5.03 6.13 23.92
C SER A 451 3.59 5.65 23.71
N SER A 452 3.26 5.24 22.46
CA SER A 452 2.19 4.29 22.22
C SER A 452 2.34 3.03 23.07
N LEU A 453 1.30 2.23 23.13
CA LEU A 453 1.33 0.94 23.82
C LEU A 453 2.15 -0.05 22.98
N LEU A 454 3.19 -0.60 23.54
CA LEU A 454 3.92 -1.73 22.99
C LEU A 454 3.32 -3.01 23.55
N VAL A 455 3.09 -4.00 22.70
CA VAL A 455 2.57 -5.31 23.06
C VAL A 455 3.69 -6.33 22.98
N ILE A 456 3.93 -7.03 24.08
CA ILE A 456 4.86 -8.16 24.15
C ILE A 456 4.01 -9.42 24.19
N SER A 457 4.07 -10.21 23.10
CA SER A 457 3.28 -11.40 22.93
C SER A 457 3.94 -12.40 21.97
N THR A 458 3.29 -13.50 21.62
CA THR A 458 3.85 -14.40 20.61
C THR A 458 3.80 -13.77 19.23
N GLY A 459 2.78 -12.97 18.96
CA GLY A 459 2.50 -12.45 17.63
C GLY A 459 2.13 -13.54 16.62
N VAL A 460 1.84 -14.77 17.10
CA VAL A 460 1.51 -15.93 16.31
C VAL A 460 0.01 -16.17 16.42
N PRO A 461 -0.71 -16.38 15.32
CA PRO A 461 -2.12 -16.74 15.37
C PRO A 461 -2.35 -17.98 16.25
N ASP A 462 -3.23 -17.85 17.23
CA ASP A 462 -3.64 -18.96 18.09
C ASP A 462 -4.95 -19.57 17.57
N GLN A 463 -5.07 -20.91 17.64
CA GLN A 463 -6.23 -21.63 17.10
C GLN A 463 -7.56 -21.18 17.71
N ASP A 464 -7.61 -21.01 19.03
CA ASP A 464 -8.86 -20.62 19.72
C ASP A 464 -9.21 -19.13 19.49
N SER A 465 -8.21 -18.34 19.13
CA SER A 465 -8.33 -16.91 18.86
C SER A 465 -8.51 -16.59 17.38
N PHE A 466 -8.78 -17.59 16.55
CA PHE A 466 -9.13 -17.44 15.14
C PHE A 466 -10.64 -17.51 14.95
N SER A 467 -11.26 -16.49 14.37
CA SER A 467 -12.69 -16.46 14.05
C SER A 467 -12.94 -16.07 12.59
N LEU A 468 -14.01 -16.64 12.04
CA LEU A 468 -14.46 -16.37 10.68
C LEU A 468 -15.91 -15.92 10.72
N SER A 469 -16.28 -14.94 9.91
CA SER A 469 -17.65 -14.43 9.80
C SER A 469 -17.97 -13.99 8.38
N ALA A 470 -19.24 -14.10 8.01
CA ALA A 470 -19.76 -13.65 6.73
C ALA A 470 -20.77 -12.51 6.93
N SER A 471 -20.83 -11.59 5.99
CA SER A 471 -21.84 -10.53 5.96
C SER A 471 -23.25 -11.10 5.75
N THR A 472 -23.36 -12.18 4.98
CA THR A 472 -24.59 -12.92 4.73
C THR A 472 -24.28 -14.40 4.74
N LEU A 473 -25.05 -15.20 5.49
CA LEU A 473 -24.88 -16.65 5.62
C LEU A 473 -25.68 -17.44 4.59
N ASN A 474 -26.79 -16.88 4.12
CA ASN A 474 -27.68 -17.44 3.13
C ASN A 474 -27.94 -16.44 1.98
N PRO A 475 -26.89 -16.12 1.17
CA PRO A 475 -27.06 -15.25 0.01
C PRO A 475 -27.93 -15.88 -1.06
N GLU A 476 -28.64 -15.07 -1.86
CA GLU A 476 -29.34 -15.51 -3.07
C GLU A 476 -28.31 -15.81 -4.16
N GLY A 477 -27.72 -17.00 -4.11
CA GLY A 477 -26.55 -17.36 -4.92
C GLY A 477 -26.72 -18.59 -5.78
N TRP A 478 -27.76 -19.41 -5.57
CA TRP A 478 -27.93 -20.63 -6.36
C TRP A 478 -28.32 -20.33 -7.80
N ASP A 479 -29.26 -19.40 -7.99
CA ASP A 479 -29.78 -19.06 -9.31
C ASP A 479 -29.12 -17.82 -9.91
N ILE A 480 -28.38 -17.05 -9.09
CA ILE A 480 -27.78 -15.77 -9.48
C ILE A 480 -26.26 -15.85 -9.35
N ASP A 481 -25.55 -15.58 -10.45
CA ASP A 481 -24.10 -15.45 -10.46
C ASP A 481 -23.68 -14.06 -9.99
N GLY A 482 -22.55 -13.98 -9.29
CA GLY A 482 -21.94 -12.73 -8.89
C GLY A 482 -22.53 -12.09 -7.63
N THR A 483 -23.35 -12.81 -6.86
CA THR A 483 -23.76 -12.36 -5.53
C THR A 483 -22.52 -12.37 -4.63
N GLU A 484 -22.16 -11.21 -4.07
CA GLU A 484 -20.95 -11.02 -3.25
C GLU A 484 -21.27 -11.15 -1.76
N VAL A 485 -20.39 -11.83 -1.05
CA VAL A 485 -20.42 -11.96 0.41
C VAL A 485 -19.04 -11.62 0.96
N GLU A 486 -18.96 -10.67 1.88
CA GLU A 486 -17.74 -10.37 2.60
C GLU A 486 -17.47 -11.44 3.66
N ILE A 487 -16.31 -12.08 3.58
CA ILE A 487 -15.81 -13.05 4.55
C ILE A 487 -14.68 -12.40 5.34
N THR A 488 -14.88 -12.24 6.62
CA THR A 488 -13.91 -11.58 7.51
C THR A 488 -13.28 -12.59 8.46
N ALA A 489 -11.96 -12.69 8.38
CA ALA A 489 -11.13 -13.41 9.34
C ALA A 489 -10.60 -12.45 10.41
N ARG A 490 -10.69 -12.87 11.67
CA ARG A 490 -10.08 -12.15 12.81
C ARG A 490 -9.20 -13.10 13.56
N MET A 491 -7.97 -12.68 13.79
CA MET A 491 -6.97 -13.49 14.47
C MET A 491 -6.29 -12.71 15.59
N ALA A 492 -6.10 -13.40 16.67
CA ALA A 492 -5.29 -12.93 17.79
C ALA A 492 -4.30 -14.03 18.19
N ASP A 493 -3.32 -13.66 19.00
CA ASP A 493 -2.42 -14.62 19.62
C ASP A 493 -3.02 -15.26 20.87
N ALA A 494 -2.31 -16.17 21.52
CA ALA A 494 -2.74 -16.89 22.71
C ALA A 494 -3.11 -15.95 23.92
N PHE A 495 -2.73 -14.67 23.84
CA PHE A 495 -3.04 -13.65 24.85
C PHE A 495 -4.11 -12.66 24.41
N ASN A 496 -4.84 -12.98 23.33
CA ASN A 496 -5.88 -12.13 22.71
C ASN A 496 -5.38 -10.76 22.18
N ASN A 497 -4.09 -10.65 21.86
CA ASN A 497 -3.60 -9.48 21.15
C ASN A 497 -3.77 -9.70 19.63
N PRO A 498 -4.15 -8.67 18.86
CA PRO A 498 -4.21 -8.80 17.41
C PRO A 498 -2.87 -9.31 16.86
N VAL A 499 -2.91 -10.24 15.92
CA VAL A 499 -1.70 -10.68 15.21
C VAL A 499 -1.08 -9.52 14.44
N PRO A 500 0.25 -9.55 14.17
CA PRO A 500 0.92 -8.49 13.44
C PRO A 500 0.30 -8.21 12.06
N ASP A 501 0.37 -6.95 11.64
CA ASP A 501 -0.02 -6.56 10.29
C ASP A 501 0.81 -7.31 9.25
N GLY A 502 0.15 -7.76 8.18
CA GLY A 502 0.81 -8.54 7.14
C GLY A 502 0.78 -10.05 7.37
N THR A 503 0.15 -10.56 8.45
CA THR A 503 -0.06 -11.99 8.64
C THR A 503 -0.99 -12.50 7.53
N ALA A 504 -0.54 -13.50 6.76
CA ALA A 504 -1.28 -14.03 5.63
C ALA A 504 -2.36 -15.02 6.10
N VAL A 505 -3.55 -14.91 5.50
CA VAL A 505 -4.66 -15.86 5.64
C VAL A 505 -4.98 -16.39 4.26
N SER A 506 -5.04 -17.70 4.12
CA SER A 506 -5.43 -18.37 2.88
C SER A 506 -6.87 -18.87 2.99
N PHE A 507 -7.61 -18.80 1.90
CA PHE A 507 -9.00 -19.20 1.83
C PHE A 507 -9.21 -20.22 0.73
N THR A 508 -10.06 -21.19 1.02
CA THR A 508 -10.60 -22.15 0.05
C THR A 508 -12.11 -22.17 0.17
N THR A 509 -12.80 -22.50 -0.90
CA THR A 509 -14.26 -22.63 -0.94
C THR A 509 -14.64 -23.86 -1.73
N GLU A 510 -15.65 -24.56 -1.27
CA GLU A 510 -16.24 -25.71 -1.96
C GLU A 510 -17.00 -25.27 -3.21
N GLY A 511 -17.80 -24.24 -3.08
CA GLY A 511 -18.62 -23.71 -4.17
C GLY A 511 -18.45 -22.22 -4.37
N GLY A 512 -18.82 -21.75 -5.56
CA GLY A 512 -18.57 -20.37 -5.94
C GLY A 512 -17.09 -20.06 -6.17
N SER A 513 -16.70 -18.84 -5.88
CA SER A 513 -15.29 -18.42 -5.88
C SER A 513 -14.99 -17.52 -4.69
N ILE A 514 -13.79 -17.56 -4.19
CA ILE A 514 -13.31 -16.71 -3.11
C ILE A 514 -11.95 -16.13 -3.46
N ASP A 515 -11.66 -14.93 -2.99
CA ASP A 515 -10.31 -14.39 -3.08
C ASP A 515 -9.38 -15.29 -2.25
N ALA A 516 -8.32 -15.81 -2.88
CA ALA A 516 -7.52 -16.92 -2.33
C ALA A 516 -6.77 -16.56 -1.04
N SER A 517 -6.49 -15.28 -0.79
CA SER A 517 -5.76 -14.84 0.40
C SER A 517 -5.94 -13.36 0.66
N CYS A 518 -5.74 -12.96 1.92
CA CYS A 518 -5.52 -11.58 2.33
C CYS A 518 -4.44 -11.49 3.40
N VAL A 519 -4.05 -10.29 3.75
CA VAL A 519 -3.13 -10.03 4.86
C VAL A 519 -3.83 -9.19 5.92
N THR A 520 -3.50 -9.44 7.18
CA THR A 520 -4.14 -8.75 8.29
C THR A 520 -3.71 -7.29 8.41
N THR A 521 -4.64 -6.48 8.86
CA THR A 521 -4.39 -5.16 9.43
C THR A 521 -5.10 -5.11 10.78
N ASN A 522 -4.35 -4.88 11.84
CA ASN A 522 -4.86 -4.93 13.21
C ASN A 522 -5.61 -6.26 13.53
N GLY A 523 -5.02 -7.36 13.07
CA GLY A 523 -5.56 -8.71 13.27
C GLY A 523 -6.80 -9.07 12.45
N VAL A 524 -7.21 -8.24 11.51
CA VAL A 524 -8.42 -8.44 10.68
C VAL A 524 -8.05 -8.45 9.21
N CYS A 525 -8.63 -9.37 8.46
CA CYS A 525 -8.56 -9.32 6.99
C CYS A 525 -9.88 -9.80 6.38
N THR A 526 -10.23 -9.27 5.22
CA THR A 526 -11.51 -9.53 4.55
C THR A 526 -11.28 -9.90 3.10
N VAL A 527 -12.01 -10.89 2.61
CA VAL A 527 -12.04 -11.35 1.23
C VAL A 527 -13.48 -11.38 0.73
N ILE A 528 -13.66 -11.45 -0.57
CA ILE A 528 -14.99 -11.53 -1.18
C ILE A 528 -15.19 -12.94 -1.72
N TRP A 529 -16.27 -13.57 -1.27
CA TRP A 529 -16.83 -14.76 -1.89
C TRP A 529 -17.90 -14.33 -2.91
N ARG A 530 -17.96 -15.05 -4.04
CA ARG A 530 -18.92 -14.77 -5.13
C ARG A 530 -19.62 -16.03 -5.57
N SER A 531 -20.94 -15.96 -5.72
CA SER A 531 -21.73 -17.06 -6.27
C SER A 531 -21.41 -17.29 -7.74
N GLN A 532 -21.07 -18.49 -8.09
CA GLN A 532 -20.85 -19.02 -9.44
C GLN A 532 -20.70 -20.54 -9.40
N LEU A 533 -20.45 -21.17 -10.54
CA LEU A 533 -20.01 -22.57 -10.58
C LEU A 533 -18.58 -22.71 -10.01
N PRO A 534 -18.29 -23.82 -9.26
CA PRO A 534 -19.18 -24.95 -8.98
C PRO A 534 -20.24 -24.61 -7.93
N ARG A 535 -21.40 -25.28 -8.05
CA ARG A 535 -22.47 -25.24 -7.04
C ARG A 535 -22.61 -26.64 -6.45
N PRO A 536 -22.47 -26.81 -5.14
CA PRO A 536 -22.60 -28.11 -4.49
C PRO A 536 -24.03 -28.63 -4.63
N ASP A 537 -24.21 -29.73 -5.34
CA ASP A 537 -25.52 -30.37 -5.52
C ASP A 537 -25.92 -31.25 -4.32
N GLY A 538 -24.99 -31.43 -3.39
CA GLY A 538 -25.11 -32.42 -2.34
C GLY A 538 -24.92 -33.84 -2.87
N HIS A 539 -25.33 -34.81 -2.11
CA HIS A 539 -25.24 -36.20 -2.50
C HIS A 539 -26.17 -36.58 -3.64
N VAL A 540 -25.72 -37.45 -4.48
CA VAL A 540 -26.61 -38.09 -5.47
C VAL A 540 -27.66 -38.93 -4.75
N LEU A 541 -28.93 -38.57 -4.92
CA LEU A 541 -30.05 -39.32 -4.36
C LEU A 541 -30.02 -40.76 -4.83
N GLY A 542 -30.19 -41.65 -3.86
CA GLY A 542 -30.17 -43.09 -4.12
C GLY A 542 -28.86 -43.78 -3.89
N ASP A 543 -27.84 -43.09 -3.36
CA ASP A 543 -26.64 -43.76 -2.89
C ASP A 543 -26.95 -44.56 -1.62
N VAL A 544 -27.12 -45.88 -1.81
CA VAL A 544 -27.43 -46.83 -0.75
C VAL A 544 -26.33 -46.95 0.33
N ASN A 545 -25.18 -46.45 0.06
CA ASN A 545 -24.00 -46.56 0.95
C ASN A 545 -23.87 -45.41 1.91
N HIS A 546 -24.65 -44.33 1.71
CA HIS A 546 -24.57 -43.17 2.57
C HIS A 546 -25.77 -43.08 3.51
N ALA A 547 -25.52 -43.16 4.80
CA ALA A 547 -26.56 -43.18 5.83
C ALA A 547 -27.47 -41.94 5.84
N LEU A 548 -26.94 -40.78 5.46
CA LEU A 548 -27.69 -39.54 5.41
C LEU A 548 -28.51 -39.39 4.11
N HIS A 549 -28.19 -40.17 3.07
CA HIS A 549 -28.79 -40.14 1.75
C HIS A 549 -29.39 -41.51 1.38
N ALA A 550 -29.95 -42.21 2.38
CA ALA A 550 -30.69 -43.40 2.09
C ALA A 550 -31.72 -43.13 1.00
N PRO A 551 -31.91 -44.08 0.05
CA PRO A 551 -32.69 -43.90 -1.15
C PRO A 551 -34.15 -43.66 -0.81
N GLU A 552 -34.47 -42.46 -0.48
CA GLU A 552 -35.82 -42.01 -0.49
C GLU A 552 -36.14 -41.55 -1.90
N SER A 553 -36.45 -42.48 -2.72
CA SER A 553 -37.06 -42.27 -4.02
C SER A 553 -36.44 -41.13 -4.83
N ALA A 554 -36.48 -41.16 -6.05
CA ALA A 554 -36.02 -40.18 -7.02
C ALA A 554 -36.46 -38.71 -6.78
N ASN A 555 -36.40 -38.26 -5.52
CA ASN A 555 -36.67 -36.90 -5.20
C ASN A 555 -35.41 -36.06 -5.43
N THR A 556 -35.49 -35.07 -6.31
CA THR A 556 -34.41 -34.17 -6.62
C THR A 556 -34.33 -32.99 -5.66
N MET A 557 -35.25 -32.96 -4.69
CA MET A 557 -35.27 -31.91 -3.66
C MET A 557 -34.78 -32.42 -2.32
N GLY A 558 -34.32 -31.51 -1.49
CA GLY A 558 -34.01 -31.85 -0.11
C GLY A 558 -32.71 -32.61 0.06
N GLN A 559 -31.74 -32.40 -0.81
CA GLN A 559 -30.39 -32.87 -0.61
C GLN A 559 -29.76 -32.16 0.57
N ILE A 560 -29.26 -32.92 1.53
CA ILE A 560 -28.86 -32.40 2.86
C ILE A 560 -27.79 -31.33 2.73
N TYR A 561 -26.83 -31.50 1.83
CA TYR A 561 -25.70 -30.59 1.63
C TYR A 561 -25.82 -29.83 0.32
N GLY A 562 -26.88 -29.97 -0.44
CA GLY A 562 -27.11 -29.19 -1.65
C GLY A 562 -27.22 -27.70 -1.31
N GLY A 563 -26.53 -26.84 -2.07
CA GLY A 563 -26.46 -25.40 -1.83
C GLY A 563 -25.55 -24.99 -0.66
N ARG A 564 -25.06 -25.93 0.15
CA ARG A 564 -24.14 -25.61 1.26
C ARG A 564 -22.72 -25.52 0.75
N VAL A 565 -21.99 -24.52 1.20
CA VAL A 565 -20.63 -24.20 0.74
C VAL A 565 -19.74 -24.01 1.93
N THR A 566 -18.82 -24.94 2.14
CA THR A 566 -17.81 -24.81 3.17
C THR A 566 -16.69 -23.87 2.71
N ILE A 567 -16.45 -22.82 3.48
CA ILE A 567 -15.31 -21.91 3.34
C ILE A 567 -14.35 -22.25 4.46
N LEU A 568 -13.10 -22.55 4.10
CA LEU A 568 -12.02 -22.77 5.05
C LEU A 568 -11.01 -21.64 4.95
N ALA A 569 -10.72 -21.02 6.10
CA ALA A 569 -9.63 -20.06 6.25
C ALA A 569 -8.50 -20.70 7.06
N THR A 570 -7.26 -20.59 6.59
CA THR A 570 -6.06 -21.10 7.24
C THR A 570 -4.99 -20.03 7.38
N ALA A 571 -4.23 -20.10 8.46
CA ALA A 571 -3.06 -19.27 8.69
C ALA A 571 -1.98 -20.08 9.40
N ILE A 572 -0.71 -19.72 9.22
CA ILE A 572 0.36 -20.31 10.01
C ILE A 572 0.25 -19.76 11.44
N GLY A 573 0.07 -20.63 12.38
CA GLY A 573 -0.18 -20.30 13.78
C GLY A 573 0.31 -21.37 14.73
N GLU A 574 -0.19 -21.34 15.97
CA GLU A 574 0.12 -22.31 17.01
C GLU A 574 -1.15 -22.91 17.61
N GLU A 575 -1.02 -24.10 18.17
CA GLU A 575 -2.09 -24.71 18.90
C GLU A 575 -2.39 -23.97 20.19
N SER A 576 -3.65 -23.98 20.58
CA SER A 576 -4.05 -23.53 21.91
C SER A 576 -3.81 -24.63 22.93
N PHE A 577 -3.76 -24.27 24.19
CA PHE A 577 -3.66 -25.22 25.30
C PHE A 577 -4.39 -24.70 26.54
N PRO A 578 -4.80 -25.60 27.46
CA PRO A 578 -5.42 -25.16 28.72
C PRO A 578 -4.34 -24.71 29.72
N ASP A 579 -4.08 -23.39 29.81
CA ASP A 579 -3.18 -22.82 30.82
C ASP A 579 -3.82 -22.86 32.21
N LEU A 580 -3.63 -23.97 32.94
CA LEU A 580 -4.27 -24.21 34.23
C LEU A 580 -3.62 -23.45 35.37
N ASN A 581 -2.37 -23.05 35.24
CA ASN A 581 -1.64 -22.35 36.28
C ASN A 581 -1.52 -20.84 36.02
N GLY A 582 -1.93 -20.36 34.82
CA GLY A 582 -1.92 -18.95 34.45
C GLY A 582 -0.54 -18.38 34.17
N ASN A 583 0.43 -19.22 33.79
CA ASN A 583 1.79 -18.76 33.52
C ASN A 583 2.07 -18.42 32.05
N GLY A 584 1.10 -18.67 31.16
CA GLY A 584 1.19 -18.44 29.72
C GLY A 584 2.16 -19.39 29.02
N ARG A 585 2.46 -20.55 29.59
CA ARG A 585 3.33 -21.58 29.03
C ARG A 585 2.69 -22.95 29.14
N PHE A 586 2.87 -23.75 28.10
CA PHE A 586 2.42 -25.16 28.12
C PHE A 586 3.35 -26.02 28.95
N ASP A 587 2.84 -26.50 30.08
CA ASP A 587 3.57 -27.29 31.04
C ASP A 587 3.20 -28.79 30.98
N ALA A 588 4.10 -29.65 31.46
CA ALA A 588 3.86 -31.10 31.48
C ALA A 588 2.60 -31.51 32.27
N SER A 589 2.18 -30.71 33.26
CA SER A 589 0.96 -30.92 34.03
C SER A 589 -0.33 -30.67 33.25
N GLU A 590 -0.25 -29.95 32.13
CA GLU A 590 -1.38 -29.56 31.28
C GLU A 590 -1.61 -30.55 30.12
N MET A 591 -0.68 -31.48 29.93
CA MET A 591 -0.72 -32.46 28.85
C MET A 591 -2.04 -33.26 28.79
N VAL A 592 -2.63 -33.61 29.94
CA VAL A 592 -3.90 -34.32 29.96
C VAL A 592 -5.05 -33.46 29.46
N GLY A 593 -5.03 -32.16 29.77
CA GLY A 593 -6.00 -31.22 29.27
C GLY A 593 -5.83 -30.96 27.76
N PHE A 594 -4.59 -30.87 27.31
CA PHE A 594 -4.23 -30.63 25.91
C PHE A 594 -4.71 -31.77 24.98
N LEU A 595 -4.64 -33.03 25.43
CA LEU A 595 -5.18 -34.16 24.68
C LEU A 595 -6.72 -34.24 24.71
N GLY A 596 -7.39 -33.29 25.29
CA GLY A 596 -8.85 -33.14 25.31
C GLY A 596 -9.32 -32.02 24.39
N ASN A 597 -10.53 -31.56 24.67
CA ASN A 597 -11.17 -30.51 23.90
C ASN A 597 -11.32 -29.22 24.73
N ASN A 598 -11.41 -28.08 24.04
CA ASN A 598 -11.74 -26.81 24.64
C ASN A 598 -13.23 -26.75 25.03
N ILE A 599 -13.67 -25.62 25.61
CA ILE A 599 -15.05 -25.43 26.06
C ILE A 599 -16.10 -25.46 24.92
N SER A 600 -15.66 -25.27 23.70
CA SER A 600 -16.51 -25.33 22.49
C SER A 600 -16.55 -26.76 21.90
N GLY A 601 -15.88 -27.71 22.50
CA GLY A 601 -15.81 -29.10 22.04
C GLY A 601 -14.76 -29.35 20.96
N LEU A 602 -13.93 -28.36 20.61
CA LEU A 602 -12.87 -28.48 19.61
C LEU A 602 -11.58 -29.00 20.25
N PRO A 603 -10.82 -29.88 19.56
CA PRO A 603 -9.57 -30.40 20.09
C PRO A 603 -8.49 -29.31 20.18
N TYR A 604 -7.67 -29.37 21.22
CA TYR A 604 -6.46 -28.57 21.30
C TYR A 604 -5.35 -29.11 20.40
N ASP A 605 -5.12 -30.42 20.42
CA ASP A 605 -4.17 -31.17 19.59
C ASP A 605 -4.78 -31.37 18.20
N LEU A 606 -4.34 -30.59 17.25
CA LEU A 606 -4.99 -30.45 15.95
C LEU A 606 -4.54 -31.52 14.98
N LYS A 607 -5.49 -32.07 14.24
CA LYS A 607 -5.22 -32.84 13.03
C LYS A 607 -4.78 -31.92 11.90
N GLU A 608 -4.30 -32.46 10.81
CA GLU A 608 -4.01 -31.70 9.61
C GLU A 608 -5.26 -31.01 9.06
N ALA A 609 -5.07 -29.88 8.36
CA ALA A 609 -6.18 -29.11 7.84
C ALA A 609 -6.74 -29.76 6.58
N PHE A 610 -8.05 -29.88 6.51
CA PHE A 610 -8.76 -30.39 5.34
C PHE A 610 -10.06 -29.62 5.13
N VAL A 611 -10.58 -29.68 3.92
CA VAL A 611 -11.91 -29.18 3.57
C VAL A 611 -12.88 -30.34 3.81
N ASP A 612 -13.83 -30.12 4.69
CA ASP A 612 -14.85 -31.05 5.12
C ASP A 612 -16.13 -30.76 4.33
N PHE A 613 -16.39 -31.52 3.29
CA PHE A 613 -17.50 -31.29 2.39
C PHE A 613 -18.84 -31.76 2.96
N ASN A 614 -18.82 -32.80 3.78
CA ASN A 614 -20.05 -33.37 4.36
C ASN A 614 -20.32 -32.85 5.78
N GLU A 615 -19.52 -31.97 6.29
CA GLU A 615 -19.66 -31.33 7.61
C GLU A 615 -19.66 -32.32 8.78
N ASP A 616 -19.07 -33.52 8.62
CA ASP A 616 -19.04 -34.59 9.66
C ASP A 616 -17.82 -34.45 10.59
N GLY A 617 -16.88 -33.60 10.25
CA GLY A 617 -15.66 -33.36 11.01
C GLY A 617 -14.61 -34.44 10.88
N LEU A 618 -14.74 -35.41 9.96
CA LEU A 618 -13.80 -36.50 9.71
C LEU A 618 -13.15 -36.30 8.32
N PHE A 619 -11.97 -36.82 8.12
CA PHE A 619 -11.31 -36.81 6.82
C PHE A 619 -11.61 -38.11 6.06
N ASN A 620 -12.45 -38.07 5.04
CA ASN A 620 -12.93 -39.22 4.26
C ASN A 620 -12.74 -39.04 2.75
N PRO A 621 -11.51 -39.01 2.24
CA PRO A 621 -11.22 -38.64 0.85
C PRO A 621 -11.73 -39.68 -0.20
N SER A 622 -12.15 -40.85 0.25
CA SER A 622 -12.55 -41.95 -0.61
C SER A 622 -13.96 -42.42 -0.36
N GLU A 623 -14.79 -41.63 0.31
CA GLU A 623 -16.14 -42.03 0.62
C GLU A 623 -16.99 -42.13 -0.66
N ALA A 624 -17.51 -43.35 -0.94
CA ALA A 624 -18.32 -43.59 -2.12
C ALA A 624 -19.70 -42.92 -1.92
N GLY A 625 -20.09 -42.02 -2.82
CA GLY A 625 -21.29 -41.22 -2.73
C GLY A 625 -21.14 -40.01 -1.85
N GLY A 626 -19.97 -39.79 -1.34
CA GLY A 626 -19.56 -38.49 -0.79
C GLY A 626 -19.66 -37.42 -1.84
N GLU A 627 -19.61 -36.23 -1.43
CA GLU A 627 -19.56 -35.06 -2.29
C GLU A 627 -18.54 -35.25 -3.43
N ALA A 628 -18.78 -34.62 -4.56
CA ALA A 628 -18.00 -34.88 -5.76
C ALA A 628 -16.51 -34.66 -5.53
N GLY A 629 -15.83 -35.72 -5.03
CA GLY A 629 -14.38 -35.69 -4.80
C GLY A 629 -13.91 -36.18 -3.43
N GLY A 630 -14.80 -36.32 -2.43
CA GLY A 630 -14.40 -36.61 -1.03
C GLY A 630 -13.66 -35.42 -0.41
N ASP A 631 -13.38 -35.47 0.87
CA ASP A 631 -12.65 -34.42 1.58
C ASP A 631 -11.28 -34.21 0.99
N LEU A 632 -10.85 -32.94 0.91
CA LEU A 632 -9.57 -32.54 0.34
C LEU A 632 -8.63 -32.03 1.44
N GLU A 633 -7.47 -32.64 1.52
CA GLU A 633 -6.36 -32.06 2.28
C GLU A 633 -5.98 -30.68 1.69
N VAL A 634 -5.70 -29.72 2.55
CA VAL A 634 -5.29 -28.38 2.11
C VAL A 634 -3.92 -28.44 1.44
N PRO A 635 -3.80 -28.13 0.13
CA PRO A 635 -2.55 -28.32 -0.59
C PRO A 635 -1.40 -27.49 -0.01
N GLY A 636 -0.29 -28.18 0.29
CA GLY A 636 1.00 -27.54 0.61
C GLY A 636 1.15 -26.94 2.01
N SER A 637 0.09 -26.90 2.79
CA SER A 637 0.11 -26.29 4.13
C SER A 637 -0.60 -27.13 5.20
N GLY A 638 -1.35 -28.14 4.79
CA GLY A 638 -2.05 -29.06 5.68
C GLY A 638 -1.12 -30.07 6.34
N ASP A 639 -0.21 -30.62 5.58
CA ASP A 639 0.74 -31.66 5.97
C ASP A 639 1.85 -31.08 6.84
N PHE A 640 1.69 -31.14 8.16
CA PHE A 640 2.62 -30.54 9.12
C PHE A 640 3.93 -31.32 9.25
N ASN A 641 3.98 -32.58 8.84
CA ASN A 641 5.19 -33.40 8.89
C ASN A 641 5.80 -33.69 7.51
N SER A 642 5.17 -33.23 6.45
CA SER A 642 5.60 -33.34 5.05
C SER A 642 5.74 -34.77 4.56
N ASN A 643 4.84 -35.66 5.01
CA ASN A 643 4.82 -37.05 4.61
C ASN A 643 3.87 -37.35 3.45
N SER A 644 3.07 -36.38 3.01
CA SER A 644 2.06 -36.47 1.95
C SER A 644 0.93 -37.45 2.25
N THR A 645 0.61 -37.62 3.52
CA THR A 645 -0.53 -38.42 4.01
C THR A 645 -1.19 -37.67 5.15
N PHE A 646 -2.53 -37.66 5.19
CA PHE A 646 -3.27 -36.98 6.25
C PHE A 646 -3.00 -37.59 7.61
N ASP A 647 -2.61 -36.79 8.57
CA ASP A 647 -2.34 -37.22 9.97
C ASP A 647 -3.36 -36.61 10.94
N VAL A 648 -3.85 -37.46 11.86
CA VAL A 648 -4.89 -37.07 12.79
C VAL A 648 -4.41 -36.08 13.85
N ASN A 649 -3.33 -36.36 14.53
CA ASN A 649 -2.64 -35.48 15.49
C ASN A 649 -1.35 -36.15 15.93
N ASP A 650 -0.38 -35.38 16.45
CA ASP A 650 0.93 -35.90 16.85
C ASP A 650 1.09 -36.04 18.36
N LYS A 651 0.08 -35.68 19.16
CA LYS A 651 0.09 -35.68 20.64
C LYS A 651 1.16 -34.81 21.24
N LYS A 652 1.53 -33.73 20.52
CA LYS A 652 2.51 -32.76 20.96
C LYS A 652 2.01 -31.37 20.68
N TYR A 653 2.31 -30.47 21.56
CA TYR A 653 2.04 -29.07 21.37
C TYR A 653 2.96 -28.49 20.29
N ASN A 654 2.37 -28.03 19.22
CA ASN A 654 3.01 -27.39 18.07
C ASN A 654 2.90 -25.86 18.19
N GLY A 655 3.70 -25.29 19.06
CA GLY A 655 3.70 -23.85 19.34
C GLY A 655 5.00 -23.37 19.98
N VAL A 656 5.08 -22.07 20.21
CA VAL A 656 6.26 -21.40 20.77
C VAL A 656 6.20 -21.23 22.30
N LEU A 657 5.05 -21.50 22.91
CA LEU A 657 4.82 -21.29 24.33
C LEU A 657 5.15 -22.50 25.21
N CYS A 658 5.90 -23.46 24.72
CA CYS A 658 6.35 -24.58 25.57
C CYS A 658 7.14 -24.04 26.79
N SER A 659 7.01 -24.73 27.91
CA SER A 659 7.75 -24.44 29.16
C SER A 659 9.28 -24.52 28.95
N ILE A 660 10.01 -23.85 29.80
CA ILE A 660 11.47 -23.86 29.77
C ILE A 660 11.98 -24.42 31.12
N PRO A 661 12.65 -25.59 31.11
CA PRO A 661 13.02 -26.43 29.97
C PRO A 661 11.81 -27.10 29.33
N ALA A 662 11.90 -27.37 28.01
CA ALA A 662 10.85 -28.07 27.26
C ALA A 662 10.68 -29.52 27.77
N HIS A 663 9.46 -29.99 27.71
CA HIS A 663 9.14 -31.39 28.09
C HIS A 663 8.72 -32.23 26.85
N ASP A 664 8.56 -33.54 27.02
CA ASP A 664 8.30 -34.46 25.92
C ASP A 664 6.96 -34.23 25.19
N GLY A 665 6.01 -33.52 25.80
CA GLY A 665 4.75 -33.12 25.21
C GLY A 665 4.86 -31.92 24.27
N CYS A 666 6.03 -31.28 24.16
CA CYS A 666 6.26 -30.21 23.19
C CYS A 666 6.95 -30.76 21.94
N SER A 667 6.53 -30.31 20.77
CA SER A 667 7.22 -30.60 19.53
C SER A 667 8.61 -29.96 19.54
N SER A 668 9.64 -30.75 19.24
CA SER A 668 11.01 -30.26 19.12
C SER A 668 11.32 -29.70 17.72
N ILE A 669 10.52 -30.09 16.73
CA ILE A 669 10.73 -29.80 15.30
C ILE A 669 9.71 -28.78 14.85
N GLN A 670 8.44 -29.00 15.12
CA GLN A 670 7.33 -28.19 14.65
C GLN A 670 6.94 -27.16 15.71
N LYS A 671 7.04 -25.87 15.38
CA LYS A 671 6.68 -24.76 16.27
C LYS A 671 5.47 -23.99 15.76
N SER A 672 4.91 -24.41 14.66
CA SER A 672 3.73 -23.83 14.05
C SER A 672 3.04 -24.87 13.18
N LEU A 673 1.76 -24.68 12.98
CA LEU A 673 0.94 -25.46 12.07
C LEU A 673 -0.12 -24.54 11.41
N ASN A 674 -1.03 -25.11 10.62
CA ASN A 674 -2.13 -24.36 10.05
C ASN A 674 -3.29 -24.30 11.03
N VAL A 675 -3.39 -23.15 11.74
CA VAL A 675 -4.61 -22.80 12.47
C VAL A 675 -5.71 -22.47 11.49
N ARG A 676 -6.95 -22.77 11.81
CA ARG A 676 -8.05 -22.71 10.86
C ARG A 676 -9.41 -22.48 11.48
N ARG A 677 -10.32 -21.93 10.66
CA ARG A 677 -11.76 -21.91 10.91
C ARG A 677 -12.49 -22.17 9.60
N SER A 678 -13.56 -22.94 9.71
CA SER A 678 -14.52 -23.11 8.62
C SER A 678 -15.80 -22.35 8.90
N LEU A 679 -16.47 -21.98 7.82
CA LEU A 679 -17.78 -21.32 7.83
C LEU A 679 -18.57 -21.88 6.67
N VAL A 680 -19.81 -22.25 6.91
CA VAL A 680 -20.72 -22.69 5.86
C VAL A 680 -21.57 -21.52 5.41
N LEU A 681 -21.58 -21.25 4.11
CA LEU A 681 -22.58 -20.41 3.45
C LEU A 681 -23.65 -21.32 2.82
N VAL A 682 -24.86 -20.81 2.71
CA VAL A 682 -25.92 -21.45 1.93
C VAL A 682 -26.14 -20.64 0.67
N MET A 683 -25.81 -21.20 -0.48
CA MET A 683 -26.18 -20.63 -1.79
C MET A 683 -27.67 -20.84 -1.99
N SER A 684 -28.50 -20.02 -1.32
CA SER A 684 -29.95 -20.17 -1.33
C SER A 684 -30.51 -20.02 -2.73
N GLY A 685 -31.46 -20.88 -3.09
CA GLY A 685 -32.24 -20.77 -4.30
C GLY A 685 -33.26 -19.66 -4.24
N SER A 686 -33.62 -19.07 -5.40
CA SER A 686 -34.62 -18.02 -5.51
C SER A 686 -36.05 -18.53 -5.48
N SER A 687 -36.26 -19.82 -5.77
CA SER A 687 -37.59 -20.44 -5.79
C SER A 687 -37.90 -21.06 -4.45
N ALA A 688 -39.03 -20.65 -3.87
CA ALA A 688 -39.51 -21.23 -2.63
C ALA A 688 -40.28 -22.55 -2.85
N HIS A 689 -40.16 -23.45 -1.91
CA HIS A 689 -40.86 -24.73 -1.83
C HIS A 689 -41.59 -24.83 -0.48
N LEU A 690 -42.86 -25.21 -0.55
CA LEU A 690 -43.73 -25.26 0.64
C LEU A 690 -43.57 -26.55 1.47
N CYS A 691 -43.12 -27.57 0.80
CA CYS A 691 -42.96 -28.87 1.43
C CYS A 691 -41.63 -29.46 1.05
N ILE A 692 -40.96 -30.03 2.03
CA ILE A 692 -39.63 -30.53 1.87
C ILE A 692 -39.69 -32.04 2.07
N ASP A 693 -39.01 -32.73 1.19
CA ASP A 693 -38.72 -34.11 1.42
C ASP A 693 -37.75 -34.23 2.58
N LYS A 694 -38.00 -35.20 3.37
CA LYS A 694 -37.33 -35.34 4.64
C LYS A 694 -35.98 -35.97 4.56
N THR A 695 -35.21 -35.67 5.57
CA THR A 695 -34.05 -36.46 5.90
C THR A 695 -34.44 -37.91 6.26
N PRO A 696 -33.61 -38.91 5.94
CA PRO A 696 -33.93 -40.34 6.03
C PRO A 696 -34.30 -40.87 7.42
N ASP A 697 -34.03 -40.13 8.46
CA ASP A 697 -34.04 -40.70 9.81
C ASP A 697 -35.35 -40.78 10.54
N ASN A 698 -36.45 -40.48 9.89
CA ASN A 698 -37.76 -40.40 10.54
C ASN A 698 -37.77 -39.52 11.79
N VAL A 699 -36.72 -38.77 12.03
CA VAL A 699 -36.59 -37.90 13.17
C VAL A 699 -37.13 -36.55 12.78
N GLY A 700 -38.38 -36.35 13.08
CA GLY A 700 -39.00 -35.10 12.90
C GLY A 700 -39.37 -34.81 11.44
N SER A 701 -40.28 -35.66 10.93
CA SER A 701 -41.03 -35.26 9.77
C SER A 701 -41.45 -33.81 9.95
N GLN A 702 -40.93 -32.97 9.12
CA GLN A 702 -41.32 -31.58 9.11
C GLN A 702 -42.78 -31.53 8.64
N GLN A 703 -43.65 -31.13 9.51
CA GLN A 703 -45.07 -31.22 9.33
C GLN A 703 -45.65 -29.84 9.23
N ILE A 704 -46.56 -29.67 8.31
CA ILE A 704 -47.44 -28.51 8.31
C ILE A 704 -48.47 -28.73 9.39
N LEU A 705 -48.52 -27.83 10.38
CA LEU A 705 -49.52 -27.92 11.46
C LEU A 705 -50.66 -27.02 11.07
N ILE A 706 -51.81 -27.58 10.84
CA ILE A 706 -53.07 -26.86 10.60
C ILE A 706 -54.09 -27.28 11.69
N PRO A 707 -54.89 -26.33 12.20
CA PRO A 707 -55.89 -26.63 13.18
C PRO A 707 -56.94 -27.62 12.67
N VAL A 708 -57.26 -28.60 13.47
CA VAL A 708 -58.28 -29.64 13.18
C VAL A 708 -59.60 -29.29 13.82
N GLU A 709 -60.65 -29.55 13.11
CA GLU A 709 -62.00 -29.54 13.66
C GLU A 709 -62.24 -30.87 14.42
N ASN A 710 -62.39 -30.82 15.75
CA ASN A 710 -63.08 -31.88 16.46
C ASN A 710 -64.53 -31.81 16.21
N ASN A 711 -65.17 -32.94 16.13
CA ASN A 711 -66.64 -33.03 16.00
C ASN A 711 -67.43 -32.19 17.02
N ASP A 712 -66.81 -31.67 18.04
CA ASP A 712 -67.42 -30.80 19.08
C ASP A 712 -67.06 -29.35 18.96
N ALA A 713 -66.64 -28.89 17.81
CA ALA A 713 -66.63 -27.48 17.42
C ALA A 713 -65.54 -26.57 17.94
N VAL A 714 -64.42 -27.07 18.38
CA VAL A 714 -63.22 -26.24 18.68
C VAL A 714 -62.05 -26.72 17.86
N ALA A 715 -61.53 -25.85 17.02
CA ALA A 715 -60.34 -26.14 16.21
C ALA A 715 -59.19 -26.50 17.13
N THR A 716 -58.66 -27.69 17.00
CA THR A 716 -57.40 -28.10 17.56
C THR A 716 -56.30 -27.95 16.54
N SER A 717 -55.13 -28.45 16.66
CA SER A 717 -54.08 -28.35 15.64
C SER A 717 -54.15 -29.55 14.70
N ARG A 718 -54.10 -29.31 13.41
CA ARG A 718 -54.00 -30.32 12.36
C ARG A 718 -52.57 -30.41 11.84
N LYS A 719 -52.08 -31.64 11.66
CA LYS A 719 -50.78 -31.92 11.10
C LYS A 719 -50.91 -32.29 9.63
N PHE A 720 -50.31 -31.52 8.76
CA PHE A 720 -50.10 -31.99 7.42
C PHE A 720 -48.73 -32.65 7.35
N GLY A 721 -48.70 -33.79 6.76
CA GLY A 721 -47.50 -34.58 6.69
C GLY A 721 -46.59 -34.14 5.57
N LEU A 722 -45.63 -34.97 5.31
CA LEU A 722 -44.58 -34.82 4.35
C LEU A 722 -45.10 -34.58 2.95
N CYS A 723 -44.36 -33.80 2.18
CA CYS A 723 -44.53 -33.77 0.77
C CYS A 723 -44.08 -35.09 0.13
N ASN A 724 -44.85 -35.57 -0.84
CA ASN A 724 -44.39 -36.64 -1.69
C ASN A 724 -43.43 -36.09 -2.77
N SER A 725 -42.92 -36.97 -3.63
CA SER A 725 -42.07 -36.60 -4.79
C SER A 725 -42.67 -35.55 -5.74
N ASP A 726 -43.99 -35.37 -5.68
CA ASP A 726 -44.71 -34.38 -6.51
C ASP A 726 -44.95 -33.06 -5.77
N HIS A 727 -44.35 -32.91 -4.60
CA HIS A 727 -44.44 -31.73 -3.72
C HIS A 727 -45.84 -31.43 -3.20
N GLN A 728 -46.63 -32.45 -3.08
CA GLN A 728 -47.98 -32.32 -2.57
C GLN A 728 -48.05 -32.57 -1.06
N ILE A 729 -48.78 -31.69 -0.37
CA ILE A 729 -49.01 -31.79 1.06
C ILE A 729 -49.87 -33.02 1.36
N GLN A 730 -49.38 -33.89 2.26
CA GLN A 730 -50.13 -35.04 2.75
C GLN A 730 -50.59 -34.82 4.19
N ASP A 731 -51.80 -35.23 4.47
CA ASP A 731 -52.33 -35.19 5.83
C ASP A 731 -51.92 -36.47 6.60
N HIS A 732 -51.24 -36.26 7.70
CA HIS A 732 -50.68 -37.32 8.54
C HIS A 732 -51.15 -37.19 10.01
N ASP A 733 -52.26 -36.57 10.26
CA ASP A 733 -52.77 -36.44 11.62
C ASP A 733 -53.15 -37.77 12.29
N ASN A 734 -53.29 -38.81 11.48
CA ASN A 734 -53.75 -40.14 11.93
C ASN A 734 -55.07 -40.04 12.71
N ASP A 735 -55.86 -39.00 12.48
CA ASP A 735 -57.18 -38.90 13.10
C ASP A 735 -58.22 -39.77 12.36
N PRO A 736 -58.73 -40.81 12.96
CA PRO A 736 -59.71 -41.67 12.31
C PRO A 736 -60.97 -40.94 11.95
N LEU A 737 -61.22 -39.78 12.51
CA LEU A 737 -62.39 -38.93 12.21
C LEU A 737 -62.26 -38.11 10.96
N THR A 738 -60.97 -37.82 10.52
CA THR A 738 -60.69 -37.11 9.28
C THR A 738 -60.34 -38.05 8.12
N ALA A 739 -60.16 -39.34 8.35
CA ALA A 739 -59.84 -40.35 7.37
C ALA A 739 -60.80 -40.42 6.16
N ASN A 740 -62.07 -40.01 6.37
CA ASN A 740 -63.02 -39.94 5.27
C ASN A 740 -62.84 -38.68 4.38
N VAL A 741 -62.27 -37.60 4.96
CA VAL A 741 -62.02 -36.39 4.23
C VAL A 741 -60.77 -36.60 3.38
N ASP A 742 -59.75 -37.21 3.96
CA ASP A 742 -58.50 -37.61 3.26
C ASP A 742 -58.77 -38.56 2.10
N SER A 743 -59.68 -39.45 2.26
CA SER A 743 -60.05 -40.43 1.21
C SER A 743 -60.93 -39.87 0.09
N ILE A 744 -61.63 -38.76 0.34
CA ILE A 744 -62.55 -38.13 -0.66
C ILE A 744 -61.75 -37.30 -1.65
N ASN A 745 -60.67 -36.67 -1.22
CA ASN A 745 -59.83 -35.81 -2.05
C ASN A 745 -58.52 -36.48 -2.54
N GLY A 746 -58.38 -37.79 -2.40
CA GLY A 746 -57.21 -38.50 -2.90
C GLY A 746 -55.96 -38.33 -2.03
N GLY A 747 -56.11 -38.02 -0.76
CA GLY A 747 -54.99 -37.93 0.18
C GLY A 747 -54.23 -36.57 0.19
N ASN A 748 -54.80 -35.55 -0.44
CA ASN A 748 -54.17 -34.23 -0.60
C ASN A 748 -55.04 -33.11 -0.02
N ASP A 749 -55.74 -33.34 1.09
CA ASP A 749 -56.59 -32.30 1.69
C ASP A 749 -55.83 -31.35 2.63
N ALA A 750 -55.21 -30.32 2.04
CA ALA A 750 -54.64 -29.24 2.80
C ALA A 750 -55.70 -28.19 3.12
N SER A 751 -56.44 -28.34 4.22
CA SER A 751 -57.55 -27.47 4.53
C SER A 751 -57.54 -27.00 5.98
N VAL A 752 -57.94 -25.75 6.22
CA VAL A 752 -58.19 -25.16 7.51
C VAL A 752 -59.67 -24.99 7.74
N TYR A 753 -60.24 -25.61 8.75
CA TYR A 753 -61.65 -25.52 9.10
C TYR A 753 -61.81 -24.57 10.29
N ILE A 754 -62.72 -23.60 10.17
CA ILE A 754 -62.98 -22.58 11.22
C ILE A 754 -64.49 -22.50 11.40
N LYS A 755 -64.98 -22.62 12.65
CA LYS A 755 -66.34 -22.46 12.96
C LYS A 755 -66.73 -21.05 13.35
N GLY A 756 -67.47 -20.35 12.46
CA GLY A 756 -67.94 -19.01 12.70
C GLY A 756 -66.78 -18.03 12.94
N GLU A 757 -66.87 -17.22 13.99
CA GLU A 757 -65.82 -16.22 14.36
C GLU A 757 -64.66 -16.77 15.21
N ASN A 758 -64.55 -18.07 15.35
CA ASN A 758 -63.43 -18.70 16.04
C ASN A 758 -62.11 -18.49 15.26
N SER A 759 -61.00 -18.89 15.83
CA SER A 759 -59.66 -18.79 15.20
C SER A 759 -59.01 -20.18 15.09
N SER A 760 -58.25 -20.35 14.05
CA SER A 760 -57.43 -21.51 13.82
C SER A 760 -56.02 -21.11 13.49
N SER A 761 -55.02 -21.91 13.75
CA SER A 761 -53.63 -21.65 13.40
C SER A 761 -53.12 -22.60 12.33
N ALA A 762 -52.44 -22.08 11.33
CA ALA A 762 -51.74 -22.83 10.33
C ALA A 762 -50.25 -22.56 10.41
N SER A 763 -49.45 -23.60 10.27
CA SER A 763 -47.98 -23.45 10.13
C SER A 763 -47.49 -24.31 8.95
N VAL A 764 -46.54 -23.71 8.25
CA VAL A 764 -45.94 -24.29 7.05
C VAL A 764 -44.43 -24.26 7.16
N ILE A 765 -43.77 -25.23 6.53
CA ILE A 765 -42.34 -25.22 6.33
C ILE A 765 -42.07 -24.75 4.93
N ILE A 766 -41.16 -23.79 4.83
CA ILE A 766 -40.70 -23.21 3.57
C ILE A 766 -39.19 -23.41 3.49
N SER A 767 -38.70 -23.73 2.30
CA SER A 767 -37.31 -23.90 2.00
C SER A 767 -37.02 -23.52 0.53
N ASP A 768 -35.76 -23.55 0.17
CA ASP A 768 -35.37 -23.52 -1.24
C ASP A 768 -35.43 -24.92 -1.89
N LEU A 769 -34.90 -25.06 -3.11
CA LEU A 769 -34.85 -26.28 -3.88
C LEU A 769 -34.07 -27.42 -3.17
N HIS A 770 -33.07 -27.09 -2.38
CA HIS A 770 -32.21 -28.04 -1.68
C HIS A 770 -32.66 -28.33 -0.26
N ASN A 771 -33.84 -27.93 0.13
CA ASN A 771 -34.25 -27.96 1.52
C ASN A 771 -33.39 -27.07 2.42
N GLN A 772 -32.87 -25.99 1.94
CA GLN A 772 -32.03 -25.04 2.67
C GLN A 772 -32.81 -23.74 2.95
N PRO A 773 -32.30 -22.88 3.84
CA PRO A 773 -32.90 -21.57 4.06
C PRO A 773 -33.05 -20.76 2.77
N MET A 774 -34.18 -20.07 2.65
CA MET A 774 -34.35 -19.04 1.63
C MET A 774 -33.33 -17.90 1.85
N PRO A 775 -33.07 -17.06 0.85
CA PRO A 775 -32.15 -15.94 0.97
C PRO A 775 -32.48 -15.02 2.15
N ALA A 776 -31.45 -14.54 2.84
CA ALA A 776 -31.59 -13.57 3.92
C ALA A 776 -32.41 -12.35 3.48
N GLY A 777 -33.42 -11.99 4.24
CA GLY A 777 -34.31 -10.88 3.88
C GLY A 777 -35.52 -11.25 3.03
N THR A 778 -35.65 -12.52 2.61
CA THR A 778 -36.86 -13.03 1.95
C THR A 778 -38.12 -12.74 2.79
N LYS A 779 -39.15 -12.23 2.18
CA LYS A 779 -40.44 -11.93 2.84
C LYS A 779 -41.42 -13.07 2.61
N VAL A 780 -42.01 -13.55 3.67
CA VAL A 780 -43.06 -14.55 3.64
C VAL A 780 -44.34 -13.87 4.11
N THR A 781 -45.34 -13.73 3.23
CA THR A 781 -46.56 -13.02 3.48
C THR A 781 -47.77 -13.94 3.39
N PHE A 782 -48.62 -13.96 4.40
CA PHE A 782 -49.82 -14.75 4.47
C PHE A 782 -51.06 -13.87 4.27
N THR A 783 -51.89 -14.29 3.34
CA THR A 783 -53.18 -13.64 3.06
C THR A 783 -54.31 -14.65 3.05
N ALA A 784 -55.32 -14.42 3.83
CA ALA A 784 -56.53 -15.29 3.82
C ALA A 784 -57.60 -14.68 2.92
N THR A 785 -58.15 -15.45 1.99
CA THR A 785 -59.28 -14.99 1.13
C THR A 785 -60.63 -15.24 1.76
N ALA A 786 -60.69 -16.07 2.81
CA ALA A 786 -61.82 -16.23 3.75
C ALA A 786 -61.33 -16.05 5.16
N GLY A 787 -62.04 -15.26 5.96
CA GLY A 787 -61.58 -14.85 7.28
C GLY A 787 -60.50 -13.76 7.22
N SER A 788 -59.73 -13.63 8.29
CA SER A 788 -58.64 -12.64 8.38
C SER A 788 -57.45 -13.21 9.18
N VAL A 789 -56.28 -12.88 8.72
CA VAL A 789 -55.02 -13.20 9.47
C VAL A 789 -54.98 -12.33 10.72
N VAL A 790 -54.67 -12.93 11.86
CA VAL A 790 -54.57 -12.26 13.17
C VAL A 790 -53.13 -12.29 13.63
N GLY A 791 -52.59 -11.14 13.93
CA GLY A 791 -51.17 -10.99 14.26
C GLY A 791 -50.27 -10.67 13.06
N PRO A 792 -48.96 -10.95 13.12
CA PRO A 792 -48.06 -10.71 12.02
C PRO A 792 -48.45 -11.59 10.81
N SER A 793 -48.67 -10.96 9.67
CA SER A 793 -48.97 -11.64 8.40
C SER A 793 -47.76 -11.68 7.47
N THR A 794 -46.69 -11.00 7.80
CA THR A 794 -45.44 -10.94 7.05
C THR A 794 -44.26 -11.23 7.97
N PHE A 795 -43.38 -12.10 7.53
CA PHE A 795 -42.16 -12.50 8.21
C PHE A 795 -40.98 -12.23 7.28
N THR A 796 -39.84 -11.92 7.89
CA THR A 796 -38.58 -11.75 7.13
C THR A 796 -37.67 -12.88 7.50
N TRP A 797 -37.07 -13.51 6.48
CA TRP A 797 -36.11 -14.60 6.67
C TRP A 797 -34.84 -14.08 7.33
N PRO A 798 -34.35 -14.74 8.39
CA PRO A 798 -33.14 -14.32 9.06
C PRO A 798 -31.89 -14.58 8.23
N ASN A 799 -30.78 -13.96 8.64
CA ASN A 799 -29.45 -14.23 8.13
C ASN A 799 -28.83 -15.38 8.95
N ASP A 800 -29.01 -16.62 8.49
CA ASP A 800 -28.51 -17.80 9.14
C ASP A 800 -28.22 -18.93 8.14
N ASN A 801 -27.46 -19.94 8.57
CA ASN A 801 -27.03 -21.08 7.75
C ASN A 801 -27.46 -22.43 8.37
N HIS A 802 -28.56 -22.46 9.13
CA HIS A 802 -29.05 -23.72 9.63
C HIS A 802 -29.39 -24.69 8.48
N ASN A 803 -29.30 -25.98 8.74
CA ASN A 803 -29.67 -26.96 7.74
C ASN A 803 -31.18 -27.21 7.81
N GLY A 804 -31.85 -27.13 6.66
CA GLY A 804 -33.27 -27.31 6.52
C GLY A 804 -34.08 -26.03 6.37
N GLY A 805 -35.38 -26.20 6.06
CA GLY A 805 -36.32 -25.08 5.93
C GLY A 805 -36.75 -24.51 7.28
N ALA A 806 -37.48 -23.39 7.24
CA ALA A 806 -37.99 -22.73 8.44
C ALA A 806 -39.52 -22.87 8.54
N VAL A 807 -40.01 -22.90 9.77
CA VAL A 807 -41.44 -23.00 10.08
C VAL A 807 -42.04 -21.62 10.24
N PHE A 808 -43.10 -21.33 9.49
CA PHE A 808 -43.87 -20.10 9.59
C PHE A 808 -45.32 -20.41 9.96
N GLY A 809 -45.87 -19.64 10.87
CA GLY A 809 -47.22 -19.90 11.36
C GLY A 809 -48.07 -18.63 11.42
N VAL A 810 -49.36 -18.77 11.09
CA VAL A 810 -50.36 -17.69 11.21
C VAL A 810 -51.61 -18.20 11.88
N THR A 811 -52.33 -17.25 12.52
CA THR A 811 -53.66 -17.50 13.05
C THR A 811 -54.68 -16.84 12.14
N ILE A 812 -55.70 -17.61 11.74
CA ILE A 812 -56.78 -17.16 10.90
C ILE A 812 -58.06 -17.08 11.77
N LYS A 813 -58.71 -15.95 11.76
CA LYS A 813 -60.00 -15.71 12.41
C LYS A 813 -61.11 -15.85 11.36
N GLY A 814 -62.11 -16.63 11.64
CA GLY A 814 -63.28 -16.82 10.80
C GLY A 814 -64.28 -15.65 10.83
N GLU A 815 -65.27 -15.75 10.04
CA GLU A 815 -66.42 -14.79 9.87
C GLU A 815 -67.72 -15.41 10.30
N LYS A 816 -68.75 -14.60 10.54
CA LYS A 816 -70.10 -15.09 10.95
C LYS A 816 -70.75 -15.93 9.90
N GLU A 817 -70.55 -15.51 8.64
CA GLU A 817 -71.16 -16.18 7.50
C GLU A 817 -70.22 -17.26 6.96
N PRO A 818 -70.81 -18.43 6.65
CA PRO A 818 -69.97 -19.48 6.02
C PRO A 818 -69.36 -18.99 4.73
N LYS A 819 -68.05 -19.29 4.58
CA LYS A 819 -67.26 -18.82 3.41
C LYS A 819 -66.09 -19.78 3.15
N ASN A 820 -65.91 -20.07 1.88
CA ASN A 820 -64.74 -20.82 1.43
C ASN A 820 -63.68 -19.85 0.81
N GLY A 821 -62.45 -20.19 1.00
CA GLY A 821 -61.31 -19.43 0.44
C GLY A 821 -60.02 -20.22 0.57
N SER A 822 -58.93 -19.54 0.40
CA SER A 822 -57.62 -20.14 0.47
C SER A 822 -56.68 -19.27 1.30
N LEU A 823 -55.71 -19.87 1.94
CA LEU A 823 -54.55 -19.23 2.50
C LEU A 823 -53.52 -19.06 1.41
N ILE A 824 -53.26 -17.84 1.01
CA ILE A 824 -52.24 -17.46 0.05
C ILE A 824 -50.98 -17.18 0.82
N ILE A 825 -49.89 -17.84 0.41
CA ILE A 825 -48.57 -17.65 0.96
C ILE A 825 -47.71 -17.12 -0.19
N GLU A 826 -47.24 -15.90 -0.05
CA GLU A 826 -46.35 -15.26 -1.01
C GLU A 826 -44.95 -15.19 -0.39
N VAL A 827 -43.96 -15.68 -1.12
CA VAL A 827 -42.56 -15.68 -0.74
C VAL A 827 -41.80 -14.85 -1.75
N GLU A 828 -41.33 -13.67 -1.36
CA GLU A 828 -40.61 -12.72 -2.19
C GLU A 828 -39.16 -12.66 -1.76
N THR A 829 -38.23 -13.03 -2.65
CA THR A 829 -36.80 -12.97 -2.38
C THR A 829 -36.25 -11.53 -2.53
N PRO A 830 -35.07 -11.22 -1.99
CA PRO A 830 -34.42 -9.91 -2.20
C PRO A 830 -34.19 -9.59 -3.68
N GLY A 831 -33.91 -10.61 -4.52
CA GLY A 831 -33.78 -10.48 -5.98
C GLY A 831 -35.11 -10.17 -6.70
N GLY A 832 -36.23 -10.20 -5.99
CA GLY A 832 -37.54 -9.83 -6.50
C GLY A 832 -38.32 -10.96 -7.15
N LEU A 833 -37.85 -12.22 -7.02
CA LEU A 833 -38.65 -13.38 -7.44
C LEU A 833 -39.77 -13.63 -6.40
N SER A 834 -41.00 -13.73 -6.83
CA SER A 834 -42.14 -14.05 -5.98
C SER A 834 -42.67 -15.44 -6.33
N THR A 835 -42.75 -16.32 -5.34
CA THR A 835 -43.40 -17.64 -5.40
C THR A 835 -44.71 -17.58 -4.61
N VAL A 836 -45.81 -18.00 -5.21
CA VAL A 836 -47.12 -17.92 -4.57
C VAL A 836 -47.73 -19.31 -4.44
N PHE A 837 -48.11 -19.66 -3.24
CA PHE A 837 -48.83 -20.90 -2.92
C PHE A 837 -50.25 -20.56 -2.52
N SER A 838 -51.19 -21.33 -3.04
CA SER A 838 -52.64 -21.22 -2.73
C SER A 838 -53.26 -22.60 -2.52
N THR A 839 -52.48 -23.56 -2.08
CA THR A 839 -52.86 -24.97 -1.96
C THR A 839 -53.54 -25.30 -0.65
N ILE A 840 -53.62 -24.38 0.29
CA ILE A 840 -54.30 -24.56 1.60
C ILE A 840 -55.65 -23.89 1.54
N ASP A 841 -56.70 -24.70 1.55
CA ASP A 841 -58.07 -24.21 1.55
C ASP A 841 -58.55 -23.79 2.94
N ILE A 842 -59.39 -22.80 3.00
CA ILE A 842 -60.04 -22.30 4.23
C ILE A 842 -61.56 -22.53 4.13
N PHE A 843 -62.06 -23.26 5.06
CA PHE A 843 -63.49 -23.47 5.20
C PHE A 843 -64.01 -22.84 6.46
N ILE A 844 -64.84 -21.81 6.36
CA ILE A 844 -65.59 -21.22 7.48
C ILE A 844 -67.01 -21.76 7.49
N GLN A 845 -67.41 -22.41 8.60
CA GLN A 845 -68.69 -23.11 8.73
C GLN A 845 -69.55 -22.47 9.81
#